data_4aa3f118e5a46636d040e990f5291b8e
#
_entry.id   4aa3f118e5a46636d040e990f5291b8e
#
_cell.length_a   1.000
_cell.length_b   1.000
_cell.length_c   1.000
_cell.angle_alpha   90.00
_cell.angle_beta   90.00
_cell.angle_gamma   90.00
#
_symmetry.space_group_name_H-M   'P 1'
#
loop_
_entity.id
_entity.type
_entity.pdbx_description
1 polymer ?
#
loop_
_entity_poly.entity_id
_entity_poly.type
_entity_poly.pdbx_seq_one_letter_code
_entity_poly.pdbx_strand_id
1 'polypeptide(L)'
;MDEPSDFIRNFGIIAHIDAGKTTLTERILHETGQLRVCGAVEDGTTVSDYLLQERERGISIVSAAVTCPWRGYQLTLLDTPGHIDFTAEVERSLRVMDSAIAVFCAVRGVQAQSEMVWRRAAGYGLPGLAFVSKLDREGADFEGVLAQMGRLFGKTRPLPLARPITDPRGRLLGILNLLTGELYGPADETPPEEDVELALWDGRRILLETLAECQDSLLEDYLAGRFPDRGALDMAIRQATLKNQVIPVLCGSSKEGWGVRTLLDAVVSYLPSPAERMASPWGRRTFPALGESFLSPKGRPYAVMTAVKLVRSPWPGDYLAVRLYSGTVEAGMLLRDANRELSWRVGRVWRLRASDAEEIPSASSGEVVGLAATPEEPLPAIRAGDTLLEDGAPVLRLAKMKFPEPVLSLVLEGVDADDRKNLPKALETLAEEDPTIRWKNGPRDGQCTASGLGELHLQVVRERLKSEYRVKTRAGAPMVAYRTTVASKCRLEREFRRQLSPALTVQARVEVEFEPLPPNSGAVVEFPFRESTTLPLECCEAIQQATTEFVDGGNPTGYPLTNTRITVLEVSSVSPDTSEPVFLTATRLALVDSLEEAGEVVMEPVMRLEVSSPAEQIGAILNDLSARRARVLQVDALPGGGSRAVALVPMVEIVSYATALRSISAGRALFTAEPAALEKRPGQDK
;
A
#
# COMPACT_ATOMS: atom_id res chain seq x y z
N MET A 1 -7.57 10.64 -33.71
CA MET A 1 -8.73 10.07 -32.96
C MET A 1 -8.22 9.81 -31.57
N ASP A 2 -8.84 10.43 -30.57
CA ASP A 2 -8.46 10.25 -29.17
C ASP A 2 -8.66 8.78 -28.80
N GLU A 3 -7.67 8.18 -28.15
CA GLU A 3 -7.80 6.79 -27.70
C GLU A 3 -8.77 6.72 -26.49
N PRO A 4 -9.53 5.62 -26.33
CA PRO A 4 -10.43 5.47 -25.16
C PRO A 4 -9.74 5.71 -23.81
N SER A 5 -8.45 5.42 -23.71
CA SER A 5 -7.63 5.66 -22.51
C SER A 5 -7.44 7.14 -22.18
N ASP A 6 -7.60 8.07 -23.11
CA ASP A 6 -7.46 9.51 -22.88
C ASP A 6 -8.57 10.07 -21.99
N PHE A 7 -9.73 9.42 -22.00
CA PHE A 7 -10.89 9.79 -21.19
C PHE A 7 -10.95 9.08 -19.83
N ILE A 8 -9.89 8.38 -19.44
CA ILE A 8 -9.79 7.72 -18.13
C ILE A 8 -8.89 8.54 -17.19
N ARG A 9 -9.28 8.63 -15.90
CA ARG A 9 -8.44 9.17 -14.82
C ARG A 9 -8.48 8.22 -13.64
N ASN A 10 -7.34 7.64 -13.29
CA ASN A 10 -7.20 6.77 -12.12
C ASN A 10 -6.41 7.52 -11.06
N PHE A 11 -7.06 7.87 -9.99
CA PHE A 11 -6.43 8.62 -8.91
C PHE A 11 -6.76 8.03 -7.55
N GLY A 12 -5.82 8.17 -6.63
CA GLY A 12 -6.04 7.81 -5.23
C GLY A 12 -6.19 9.03 -4.35
N ILE A 13 -6.98 8.89 -3.28
CA ILE A 13 -7.05 9.92 -2.23
C ILE A 13 -6.13 9.51 -1.11
N ILE A 14 -5.12 10.33 -0.83
CA ILE A 14 -4.15 10.15 0.25
C ILE A 14 -4.33 11.23 1.32
N ALA A 15 -4.35 10.83 2.58
CA ALA A 15 -4.60 11.75 3.69
C ALA A 15 -4.11 11.17 5.00
N HIS A 16 -3.92 12.03 6.01
CA HIS A 16 -3.83 11.56 7.40
C HIS A 16 -5.22 11.21 7.95
N ILE A 17 -5.24 10.51 9.09
CA ILE A 17 -6.47 10.20 9.81
C ILE A 17 -7.20 11.50 10.15
N ASP A 18 -8.52 11.53 10.00
CA ASP A 18 -9.39 12.69 10.22
C ASP A 18 -9.15 13.91 9.32
N ALA A 19 -8.39 13.81 8.22
CA ALA A 19 -8.29 14.92 7.26
C ALA A 19 -9.61 15.17 6.50
N GLY A 20 -10.49 14.18 6.46
CA GLY A 20 -11.74 14.21 5.71
C GLY A 20 -11.69 13.39 4.41
N LYS A 21 -10.81 12.38 4.35
CA LYS A 21 -10.67 11.49 3.18
C LYS A 21 -12.00 10.81 2.82
N THR A 22 -12.56 10.01 3.72
CA THR A 22 -13.82 9.29 3.50
C THR A 22 -14.98 10.24 3.20
N THR A 23 -15.05 11.39 3.89
CA THR A 23 -16.07 12.43 3.60
C THR A 23 -15.91 12.99 2.19
N LEU A 24 -14.64 13.17 1.70
CA LEU A 24 -14.38 13.62 0.33
C LEU A 24 -14.77 12.55 -0.68
N THR A 25 -14.43 11.28 -0.42
CA THR A 25 -14.81 10.14 -1.24
C THR A 25 -16.34 10.06 -1.41
N GLU A 26 -17.10 10.07 -0.30
CA GLU A 26 -18.56 10.05 -0.32
C GLU A 26 -19.15 11.25 -1.09
N ARG A 27 -18.57 12.43 -0.91
CA ARG A 27 -19.01 13.64 -1.63
C ARG A 27 -18.73 13.55 -3.14
N ILE A 28 -17.57 13.03 -3.54
CA ILE A 28 -17.26 12.77 -4.95
C ILE A 28 -18.29 11.81 -5.56
N LEU A 29 -18.60 10.72 -4.87
CA LEU A 29 -19.59 9.74 -5.34
C LEU A 29 -21.00 10.34 -5.43
N HIS A 30 -21.35 11.23 -4.53
CA HIS A 30 -22.61 11.98 -4.59
C HIS A 30 -22.66 12.97 -5.76
N GLU A 31 -21.60 13.79 -5.94
CA GLU A 31 -21.52 14.79 -7.02
C GLU A 31 -21.49 14.15 -8.41
N THR A 32 -20.94 12.93 -8.53
CA THR A 32 -20.91 12.14 -9.77
C THR A 32 -22.17 11.29 -9.98
N GLY A 33 -23.15 11.38 -9.09
CA GLY A 33 -24.43 10.69 -9.20
C GLY A 33 -24.39 9.18 -8.89
N GLN A 34 -23.29 8.68 -8.32
CA GLN A 34 -23.18 7.29 -7.89
C GLN A 34 -23.95 7.04 -6.58
N LEU A 35 -24.10 8.05 -5.75
CA LEU A 35 -24.88 8.01 -4.52
C LEU A 35 -26.02 9.03 -4.57
N ARG A 36 -27.22 8.62 -4.12
CA ARG A 36 -28.37 9.52 -3.99
C ARG A 36 -28.27 10.40 -2.75
N VAL A 37 -27.66 9.88 -1.69
CA VAL A 37 -27.46 10.57 -0.41
C VAL A 37 -26.01 10.38 -0.02
N CYS A 38 -25.38 11.46 0.42
CA CYS A 38 -24.00 11.41 0.93
C CYS A 38 -23.99 10.74 2.30
N GLY A 39 -23.19 9.68 2.46
CA GLY A 39 -23.01 9.01 3.75
C GLY A 39 -22.21 9.88 4.73
N ALA A 40 -22.45 9.68 6.02
CA ALA A 40 -21.71 10.34 7.10
C ALA A 40 -20.87 9.33 7.88
N VAL A 41 -19.59 9.65 8.09
CA VAL A 41 -18.67 8.79 8.84
C VAL A 41 -19.14 8.62 10.29
N GLU A 42 -19.64 9.72 10.89
CA GLU A 42 -20.12 9.74 12.28
C GLU A 42 -21.33 8.81 12.51
N ASP A 43 -22.13 8.59 11.46
CA ASP A 43 -23.34 7.76 11.51
C ASP A 43 -23.08 6.31 10.99
N GLY A 44 -21.85 6.01 10.53
CA GLY A 44 -21.50 4.70 9.95
C GLY A 44 -22.27 4.37 8.66
N THR A 45 -22.75 5.38 7.93
CA THR A 45 -23.59 5.23 6.72
C THR A 45 -22.80 5.37 5.42
N THR A 46 -21.46 5.46 5.49
CA THR A 46 -20.58 5.55 4.34
C THR A 46 -20.60 4.27 3.51
N VAL A 47 -20.59 4.43 2.19
CA VAL A 47 -20.59 3.31 1.23
C VAL A 47 -19.15 2.88 0.90
N SER A 48 -18.21 3.81 0.92
CA SER A 48 -16.78 3.53 0.70
C SER A 48 -16.17 2.63 1.78
N ASP A 49 -16.65 2.73 3.03
CA ASP A 49 -16.24 1.86 4.13
C ASP A 49 -17.21 0.66 4.21
N TYR A 50 -16.90 -0.44 3.51
CA TYR A 50 -17.80 -1.58 3.40
C TYR A 50 -17.63 -2.62 4.51
N LEU A 51 -16.47 -2.67 5.19
CA LEU A 51 -16.27 -3.54 6.35
C LEU A 51 -16.99 -2.98 7.57
N LEU A 52 -17.59 -3.87 8.37
CA LEU A 52 -18.24 -3.47 9.63
C LEU A 52 -17.24 -2.73 10.54
N GLN A 53 -16.01 -3.19 10.57
CA GLN A 53 -14.91 -2.62 11.36
C GLN A 53 -14.53 -1.19 10.93
N GLU A 54 -14.63 -0.87 9.64
CA GLU A 54 -14.41 0.48 9.11
C GLU A 54 -15.49 1.44 9.64
N ARG A 55 -16.75 1.02 9.54
CA ARG A 55 -17.89 1.82 10.00
C ARG A 55 -17.92 2.03 11.50
N GLU A 56 -17.63 0.99 12.29
CA GLU A 56 -17.59 1.09 13.76
C GLU A 56 -16.44 1.96 14.27
N ARG A 57 -15.32 2.01 13.55
CA ARG A 57 -14.12 2.75 13.96
C ARG A 57 -13.94 4.10 13.26
N GLY A 58 -14.69 4.35 12.19
CA GLY A 58 -14.57 5.55 11.36
C GLY A 58 -13.23 5.67 10.63
N ILE A 59 -12.59 4.55 10.30
CA ILE A 59 -11.31 4.49 9.57
C ILE A 59 -11.41 3.53 8.39
N SER A 60 -10.88 3.89 7.23
CA SER A 60 -10.75 2.97 6.12
C SER A 60 -9.61 1.97 6.38
N ILE A 61 -9.90 0.69 6.23
CA ILE A 61 -8.99 -0.43 6.47
C ILE A 61 -8.53 -1.02 5.14
N VAL A 62 -9.46 -1.14 4.20
CA VAL A 62 -9.27 -1.80 2.92
C VAL A 62 -9.43 -0.80 1.79
N SER A 63 -8.54 -0.87 0.79
CA SER A 63 -8.66 -0.05 -0.40
C SER A 63 -9.81 -0.53 -1.29
N ALA A 64 -10.68 0.42 -1.68
CA ALA A 64 -11.75 0.21 -2.63
C ALA A 64 -11.44 0.93 -3.95
N ALA A 65 -11.74 0.29 -5.07
CA ALA A 65 -11.72 0.92 -6.38
C ALA A 65 -13.17 1.22 -6.80
N VAL A 66 -13.45 2.47 -7.11
CA VAL A 66 -14.80 2.90 -7.52
C VAL A 66 -14.72 3.70 -8.79
N THR A 67 -15.48 3.31 -9.79
CA THR A 67 -15.57 4.01 -11.07
C THR A 67 -16.81 4.92 -11.09
N CYS A 68 -16.61 6.19 -11.46
CA CYS A 68 -17.69 7.18 -11.58
C CYS A 68 -17.50 8.07 -12.82
N PRO A 69 -18.59 8.53 -13.45
CA PRO A 69 -18.52 9.41 -14.61
C PRO A 69 -18.43 10.89 -14.21
N TRP A 70 -17.62 11.67 -14.93
CA TRP A 70 -17.60 13.12 -14.80
C TRP A 70 -17.29 13.79 -16.14
N ARG A 71 -18.21 14.63 -16.64
CA ARG A 71 -18.04 15.40 -17.91
C ARG A 71 -17.56 14.56 -19.11
N GLY A 72 -18.05 13.34 -19.26
CA GLY A 72 -17.65 12.43 -20.33
C GLY A 72 -16.38 11.62 -20.05
N TYR A 73 -15.73 11.84 -18.92
CA TYR A 73 -14.58 11.06 -18.45
C TYR A 73 -15.03 9.93 -17.53
N GLN A 74 -14.27 8.83 -17.55
CA GLN A 74 -14.37 7.76 -16.59
C GLN A 74 -13.32 7.99 -15.49
N LEU A 75 -13.77 8.30 -14.30
CA LEU A 75 -12.92 8.49 -13.14
C LEU A 75 -12.87 7.19 -12.33
N THR A 76 -11.69 6.65 -12.06
CA THR A 76 -11.51 5.55 -11.12
C THR A 76 -10.84 6.07 -9.86
N LEU A 77 -11.60 6.12 -8.79
CA LEU A 77 -11.13 6.52 -7.47
C LEU A 77 -10.65 5.27 -6.73
N LEU A 78 -9.41 5.32 -6.25
CA LEU A 78 -8.79 4.31 -5.42
C LEU A 78 -8.69 4.87 -4.00
N ASP A 79 -9.61 4.44 -3.11
CA ASP A 79 -9.56 4.87 -1.72
C ASP A 79 -8.43 4.16 -0.99
N THR A 80 -7.58 4.91 -0.28
CA THR A 80 -6.43 4.35 0.44
C THR A 80 -6.64 4.44 1.94
N PRO A 81 -6.31 3.41 2.72
CA PRO A 81 -6.34 3.52 4.18
C PRO A 81 -5.44 4.64 4.68
N GLY A 82 -5.92 5.34 5.72
CA GLY A 82 -5.14 6.38 6.37
C GLY A 82 -4.25 5.87 7.52
N HIS A 83 -4.44 4.63 8.00
CA HIS A 83 -3.72 4.11 9.16
C HIS A 83 -2.46 3.35 8.77
N ILE A 84 -1.42 3.51 9.58
CA ILE A 84 -0.07 2.97 9.33
C ILE A 84 -0.04 1.44 9.29
N ASP A 85 -0.88 0.78 10.09
CA ASP A 85 -0.98 -0.68 10.14
C ASP A 85 -1.51 -1.30 8.83
N PHE A 86 -2.06 -0.47 7.92
CA PHE A 86 -2.57 -0.87 6.61
C PHE A 86 -1.68 -0.39 5.46
N THR A 87 -0.39 -0.22 5.73
CA THR A 87 0.61 0.20 4.73
C THR A 87 0.60 -0.66 3.46
N ALA A 88 0.30 -1.95 3.56
CA ALA A 88 0.20 -2.84 2.40
C ALA A 88 -0.90 -2.44 1.43
N GLU A 89 -2.05 -2.00 1.94
CA GLU A 89 -3.16 -1.51 1.12
C GLU A 89 -2.78 -0.18 0.43
N VAL A 90 -2.04 0.69 1.14
CA VAL A 90 -1.51 1.94 0.55
C VAL A 90 -0.55 1.62 -0.60
N GLU A 91 0.40 0.69 -0.42
CA GLU A 91 1.35 0.28 -1.45
C GLU A 91 0.65 -0.31 -2.69
N ARG A 92 -0.37 -1.16 -2.49
CA ARG A 92 -1.19 -1.69 -3.58
C ARG A 92 -1.83 -0.56 -4.39
N SER A 93 -2.49 0.37 -3.72
CA SER A 93 -3.19 1.47 -4.37
C SER A 93 -2.22 2.39 -5.11
N LEU A 94 -1.11 2.80 -4.48
CA LEU A 94 -0.08 3.64 -5.10
C LEU A 94 0.54 3.02 -6.36
N ARG A 95 0.63 1.69 -6.41
CA ARG A 95 1.20 0.97 -7.56
C ARG A 95 0.31 1.01 -8.79
N VAL A 96 -1.00 1.07 -8.61
CA VAL A 96 -1.99 0.93 -9.70
C VAL A 96 -2.67 2.25 -10.08
N MET A 97 -2.53 3.31 -9.28
CA MET A 97 -3.02 4.64 -9.63
C MET A 97 -2.06 5.39 -10.57
N ASP A 98 -2.63 6.31 -11.34
CA ASP A 98 -1.86 7.17 -12.26
C ASP A 98 -1.51 8.51 -11.63
N SER A 99 -2.25 8.92 -10.59
CA SER A 99 -2.12 10.20 -9.91
C SER A 99 -2.69 10.14 -8.49
N ALA A 100 -2.45 11.18 -7.68
CA ALA A 100 -2.93 11.24 -6.32
C ALA A 100 -3.56 12.60 -5.97
N ILE A 101 -4.58 12.59 -5.11
CA ILE A 101 -5.12 13.79 -4.45
C ILE A 101 -4.72 13.75 -2.98
N ALA A 102 -3.87 14.67 -2.57
CA ALA A 102 -3.47 14.81 -1.17
C ALA A 102 -4.44 15.72 -0.42
N VAL A 103 -5.12 15.18 0.60
CA VAL A 103 -6.09 15.94 1.41
C VAL A 103 -5.44 16.41 2.70
N PHE A 104 -5.52 17.70 2.95
CA PHE A 104 -5.00 18.36 4.15
C PHE A 104 -6.13 19.00 4.93
N CYS A 105 -5.98 19.04 6.25
CA CYS A 105 -6.95 19.69 7.13
C CYS A 105 -6.57 21.16 7.33
N ALA A 106 -7.48 22.09 7.03
CA ALA A 106 -7.25 23.52 7.21
C ALA A 106 -6.94 23.92 8.66
N VAL A 107 -7.44 23.14 9.64
CA VAL A 107 -7.24 23.41 11.07
C VAL A 107 -5.96 22.80 11.63
N ARG A 108 -5.64 21.54 11.20
CA ARG A 108 -4.48 20.80 11.73
C ARG A 108 -3.21 20.94 10.88
N GLY A 109 -3.32 21.43 9.67
CA GLY A 109 -2.19 21.58 8.75
C GLY A 109 -1.60 20.26 8.25
N VAL A 110 -0.33 20.30 7.88
CA VAL A 110 0.45 19.13 7.48
C VAL A 110 0.89 18.36 8.71
N GLN A 111 0.53 17.09 8.78
CA GLN A 111 0.89 16.18 9.86
C GLN A 111 1.92 15.14 9.38
N ALA A 112 2.62 14.50 10.33
CA ALA A 112 3.62 13.48 10.06
C ALA A 112 3.15 12.38 9.10
N GLN A 113 1.93 11.91 9.30
CA GLN A 113 1.34 10.90 8.45
C GLN A 113 1.07 11.40 7.02
N SER A 114 0.67 12.68 6.84
CA SER A 114 0.55 13.31 5.52
C SER A 114 1.88 13.31 4.79
N GLU A 115 2.95 13.64 5.51
CA GLU A 115 4.32 13.64 4.98
C GLU A 115 4.76 12.24 4.54
N MET A 116 4.51 11.22 5.37
CA MET A 116 4.86 9.84 5.07
C MET A 116 4.16 9.34 3.80
N VAL A 117 2.84 9.47 3.72
CA VAL A 117 2.06 8.99 2.58
C VAL A 117 2.42 9.76 1.31
N TRP A 118 2.63 11.08 1.43
CA TRP A 118 3.10 11.90 0.31
C TRP A 118 4.49 11.47 -0.20
N ARG A 119 5.46 11.23 0.69
CA ARG A 119 6.80 10.75 0.29
C ARG A 119 6.74 9.41 -0.46
N ARG A 120 5.84 8.51 -0.07
CA ARG A 120 5.62 7.26 -0.80
C ARG A 120 5.05 7.53 -2.19
N ALA A 121 4.02 8.34 -2.31
CA ALA A 121 3.44 8.73 -3.60
C ALA A 121 4.49 9.40 -4.51
N ALA A 122 5.31 10.29 -3.96
CA ALA A 122 6.43 10.91 -4.67
C ALA A 122 7.49 9.89 -5.11
N GLY A 123 7.75 8.85 -4.31
CA GLY A 123 8.62 7.73 -4.68
C GLY A 123 8.16 6.97 -5.94
N TYR A 124 6.85 6.91 -6.16
CA TYR A 124 6.24 6.39 -7.39
C TYR A 124 6.20 7.44 -8.52
N GLY A 125 6.64 8.68 -8.26
CA GLY A 125 6.60 9.78 -9.24
C GLY A 125 5.17 10.09 -9.68
N LEU A 126 4.18 9.99 -8.78
CA LEU A 126 2.79 10.29 -9.09
C LEU A 126 2.59 11.79 -9.21
N PRO A 127 2.06 12.31 -10.33
CA PRO A 127 1.53 13.66 -10.38
C PRO A 127 0.33 13.78 -9.45
N GLY A 128 0.12 14.97 -8.89
CA GLY A 128 -0.96 15.10 -7.91
C GLY A 128 -1.61 16.47 -7.85
N LEU A 129 -2.75 16.49 -7.17
CA LEU A 129 -3.46 17.67 -6.70
C LEU A 129 -3.43 17.69 -5.17
N ALA A 130 -3.60 18.85 -4.58
CA ALA A 130 -3.85 19.00 -3.16
C ALA A 130 -5.22 19.62 -2.91
N PHE A 131 -5.91 19.13 -1.88
CA PHE A 131 -7.19 19.67 -1.46
C PHE A 131 -7.15 20.02 0.04
N VAL A 132 -7.28 21.31 0.36
CA VAL A 132 -7.37 21.78 1.75
C VAL A 132 -8.83 21.76 2.18
N SER A 133 -9.18 20.77 2.97
CA SER A 133 -10.54 20.53 3.45
C SER A 133 -10.80 21.16 4.82
N LYS A 134 -12.07 21.19 5.24
CA LYS A 134 -12.53 21.71 6.53
C LYS A 134 -12.40 23.21 6.70
N LEU A 135 -12.56 23.98 5.63
CA LEU A 135 -12.65 25.44 5.70
C LEU A 135 -13.93 25.94 6.43
N ASP A 136 -14.91 25.07 6.63
CA ASP A 136 -16.11 25.31 7.42
C ASP A 136 -15.86 25.36 8.94
N ARG A 137 -14.67 25.00 9.41
CA ARG A 137 -14.36 24.90 10.83
C ARG A 137 -13.65 26.15 11.35
N GLU A 138 -13.94 26.51 12.60
CA GLU A 138 -13.23 27.56 13.32
C GLU A 138 -11.73 27.23 13.43
N GLY A 139 -10.87 28.23 13.23
CA GLY A 139 -9.43 28.08 13.24
C GLY A 139 -8.83 27.52 11.93
N ALA A 140 -9.60 27.48 10.83
CA ALA A 140 -9.08 27.12 9.52
C ALA A 140 -8.05 28.17 9.04
N ASP A 141 -6.84 27.72 8.68
CA ASP A 141 -5.72 28.57 8.20
C ASP A 141 -5.17 28.01 6.88
N PHE A 142 -5.72 28.47 5.77
CA PHE A 142 -5.31 28.06 4.44
C PHE A 142 -3.86 28.47 4.11
N GLU A 143 -3.46 29.70 4.43
CA GLU A 143 -2.13 30.21 4.10
C GLU A 143 -1.04 29.51 4.91
N GLY A 144 -1.30 29.23 6.19
CA GLY A 144 -0.41 28.44 7.02
C GLY A 144 -0.21 27.02 6.50
N VAL A 145 -1.28 26.38 6.01
CA VAL A 145 -1.21 25.04 5.38
C VAL A 145 -0.43 25.11 4.07
N LEU A 146 -0.65 26.12 3.23
CA LEU A 146 0.06 26.32 1.98
C LEU A 146 1.57 26.48 2.21
N ALA A 147 1.96 27.24 3.22
CA ALA A 147 3.37 27.41 3.60
C ALA A 147 4.00 26.10 4.12
N GLN A 148 3.23 25.28 4.84
CA GLN A 148 3.67 23.95 5.28
C GLN A 148 3.83 22.98 4.11
N MET A 149 2.92 23.02 3.13
CA MET A 149 3.02 22.23 1.88
C MET A 149 4.28 22.58 1.10
N GLY A 150 4.67 23.85 1.02
CA GLY A 150 5.90 24.28 0.35
C GLY A 150 7.15 23.59 0.93
N ARG A 151 7.16 23.35 2.24
CA ARG A 151 8.24 22.60 2.91
C ARG A 151 8.14 21.09 2.66
N LEU A 152 6.92 20.54 2.67
CA LEU A 152 6.65 19.11 2.45
C LEU A 152 7.04 18.68 1.04
N PHE A 153 6.64 19.43 0.03
CA PHE A 153 6.79 19.07 -1.39
C PHE A 153 8.22 19.31 -1.92
N GLY A 154 9.05 20.01 -1.18
CA GLY A 154 10.46 20.21 -1.52
C GLY A 154 10.66 21.00 -2.81
N LYS A 155 11.05 20.33 -3.90
CA LYS A 155 11.29 20.98 -5.20
C LYS A 155 9.99 21.26 -5.97
N THR A 156 8.91 20.57 -5.67
CA THR A 156 7.61 20.75 -6.32
C THR A 156 6.88 21.90 -5.60
N ARG A 157 6.35 22.87 -6.33
CA ARG A 157 5.73 24.04 -5.73
C ARG A 157 4.22 23.86 -5.58
N PRO A 158 3.61 24.21 -4.44
CA PRO A 158 2.17 24.33 -4.33
C PRO A 158 1.69 25.51 -5.18
N LEU A 159 0.69 25.26 -6.03
CA LEU A 159 0.10 26.24 -6.93
C LEU A 159 -1.37 26.45 -6.57
N PRO A 160 -1.75 27.46 -5.81
CA PRO A 160 -3.14 27.71 -5.46
C PRO A 160 -3.96 28.07 -6.69
N LEU A 161 -5.04 27.29 -6.94
CA LEU A 161 -6.05 27.56 -7.97
C LEU A 161 -7.33 28.12 -7.38
N ALA A 162 -7.48 28.04 -6.05
CA ALA A 162 -8.59 28.61 -5.30
C ALA A 162 -8.09 29.15 -3.97
N ARG A 163 -8.72 30.22 -3.47
CA ARG A 163 -8.41 30.82 -2.16
C ARG A 163 -9.68 31.12 -1.38
N PRO A 164 -9.68 30.90 -0.05
CA PRO A 164 -10.78 31.31 0.80
C PRO A 164 -10.77 32.85 0.99
N ILE A 165 -11.95 33.43 1.04
CA ILE A 165 -12.17 34.81 1.50
C ILE A 165 -12.83 34.73 2.87
N THR A 166 -12.24 35.35 3.85
CA THR A 166 -12.69 35.30 5.25
C THR A 166 -12.99 36.69 5.79
N ASP A 167 -13.90 36.76 6.75
CA ASP A 167 -14.09 37.99 7.53
C ASP A 167 -12.90 38.25 8.50
N PRO A 168 -12.82 39.41 9.14
CA PRO A 168 -11.76 39.73 10.12
C PRO A 168 -11.72 38.78 11.35
N ARG A 169 -12.76 37.98 11.57
CA ARG A 169 -12.82 36.95 12.62
C ARG A 169 -12.39 35.57 12.12
N GLY A 170 -12.01 35.45 10.85
CA GLY A 170 -11.59 34.19 10.23
C GLY A 170 -12.74 33.28 9.78
N ARG A 171 -14.01 33.76 9.76
CA ARG A 171 -15.13 33.01 9.25
C ARG A 171 -15.11 33.03 7.71
N LEU A 172 -15.32 31.88 7.07
CA LEU A 172 -15.38 31.75 5.63
C LEU A 172 -16.59 32.49 5.05
N LEU A 173 -16.35 33.46 4.17
CA LEU A 173 -17.36 34.17 3.38
C LEU A 173 -17.54 33.55 1.98
N GLY A 174 -16.48 32.99 1.40
CA GLY A 174 -16.50 32.38 0.10
C GLY A 174 -15.17 31.79 -0.30
N ILE A 175 -15.17 31.07 -1.39
CA ILE A 175 -13.96 30.48 -2.00
C ILE A 175 -13.88 31.02 -3.42
N LEU A 176 -12.80 31.73 -3.73
CA LEU A 176 -12.56 32.35 -5.00
C LEU A 176 -11.76 31.42 -5.92
N ASN A 177 -12.30 31.09 -7.09
CA ASN A 177 -11.58 30.41 -8.15
C ASN A 177 -10.68 31.43 -8.89
N LEU A 178 -9.38 31.28 -8.80
CA LEU A 178 -8.42 32.23 -9.39
C LEU A 178 -8.39 32.20 -10.92
N LEU A 179 -8.82 31.10 -11.52
CA LEU A 179 -8.82 30.93 -12.96
C LEU A 179 -10.08 31.57 -13.62
N THR A 180 -11.25 31.39 -13.01
CA THR A 180 -12.52 31.90 -13.55
C THR A 180 -12.92 33.23 -12.92
N GLY A 181 -12.48 33.54 -11.71
CA GLY A 181 -12.95 34.67 -10.91
C GLY A 181 -14.29 34.40 -10.21
N GLU A 182 -14.84 33.19 -10.33
CA GLU A 182 -16.10 32.80 -9.68
C GLU A 182 -15.92 32.56 -8.18
N LEU A 183 -16.92 33.01 -7.42
CA LEU A 183 -17.00 32.79 -6.00
C LEU A 183 -18.01 31.69 -5.70
N TYR A 184 -17.67 30.77 -4.83
CA TYR A 184 -18.56 29.70 -4.34
C TYR A 184 -18.35 29.47 -2.84
N GLY A 185 -19.31 28.77 -2.19
CA GLY A 185 -19.23 28.51 -0.75
C GLY A 185 -20.51 28.83 -0.01
N PRO A 186 -20.43 29.28 1.26
CA PRO A 186 -21.60 29.65 2.03
C PRO A 186 -22.36 30.78 1.32
N ALA A 187 -23.70 30.67 1.32
CA ALA A 187 -24.58 31.66 0.66
C ALA A 187 -25.08 32.77 1.61
N ASP A 188 -24.71 32.69 2.89
CA ASP A 188 -25.32 33.54 3.93
C ASP A 188 -24.83 34.99 3.91
N GLU A 189 -23.61 35.22 3.42
CA GLU A 189 -23.02 36.55 3.32
C GLU A 189 -22.16 36.65 2.07
N THR A 190 -22.28 37.72 1.31
CA THR A 190 -21.43 38.01 0.16
C THR A 190 -20.23 38.84 0.63
N PRO A 191 -18.99 38.41 0.32
CA PRO A 191 -17.83 39.23 0.65
C PRO A 191 -17.84 40.57 -0.09
N PRO A 192 -17.20 41.63 0.45
CA PRO A 192 -17.03 42.92 -0.23
C PRO A 192 -16.34 42.74 -1.59
N GLU A 193 -16.81 43.42 -2.62
CA GLU A 193 -16.28 43.31 -3.99
C GLU A 193 -14.81 43.70 -4.05
N GLU A 194 -14.39 44.71 -3.30
CA GLU A 194 -13.00 45.16 -3.20
C GLU A 194 -12.06 44.05 -2.66
N ASP A 195 -12.53 43.28 -1.67
CA ASP A 195 -11.77 42.14 -1.11
C ASP A 195 -11.64 41.01 -2.12
N VAL A 196 -12.69 40.74 -2.90
CA VAL A 196 -12.70 39.73 -3.97
C VAL A 196 -11.73 40.12 -5.08
N GLU A 197 -11.78 41.39 -5.55
CA GLU A 197 -10.90 41.89 -6.61
C GLU A 197 -9.42 41.85 -6.18
N LEU A 198 -9.14 42.29 -4.95
CA LEU A 198 -7.78 42.27 -4.39
C LEU A 198 -7.24 40.82 -4.28
N ALA A 199 -8.06 39.91 -3.74
CA ALA A 199 -7.69 38.49 -3.62
C ALA A 199 -7.48 37.83 -4.97
N LEU A 200 -8.30 38.19 -5.98
CA LEU A 200 -8.17 37.70 -7.35
C LEU A 200 -6.86 38.20 -8.00
N TRP A 201 -6.57 39.49 -7.88
CA TRP A 201 -5.38 40.09 -8.44
C TRP A 201 -4.11 39.48 -7.82
N ASP A 202 -4.03 39.43 -6.49
CA ASP A 202 -2.86 38.88 -5.78
C ASP A 202 -2.71 37.37 -6.06
N GLY A 203 -3.81 36.62 -6.02
CA GLY A 203 -3.80 35.18 -6.33
C GLY A 203 -3.33 34.89 -7.76
N ARG A 204 -3.81 35.65 -8.74
CA ARG A 204 -3.39 35.53 -10.16
C ARG A 204 -1.93 35.90 -10.37
N ARG A 205 -1.42 36.94 -9.65
CA ARG A 205 -0.02 37.31 -9.69
C ARG A 205 0.86 36.16 -9.19
N ILE A 206 0.54 35.55 -8.04
CA ILE A 206 1.30 34.43 -7.46
C ILE A 206 1.24 33.20 -8.39
N LEU A 207 0.09 32.93 -8.97
CA LEU A 207 -0.10 31.83 -9.91
C LEU A 207 0.78 31.99 -11.15
N LEU A 208 0.76 33.18 -11.76
CA LEU A 208 1.55 33.47 -12.95
C LEU A 208 3.05 33.48 -12.66
N GLU A 209 3.48 34.06 -11.53
CA GLU A 209 4.86 34.04 -11.06
C GLU A 209 5.39 32.60 -10.91
N THR A 210 4.60 31.73 -10.26
CA THR A 210 4.97 30.33 -10.04
C THR A 210 5.09 29.55 -11.37
N LEU A 211 4.18 29.81 -12.32
CA LEU A 211 4.20 29.14 -13.64
C LEU A 211 5.32 29.70 -14.53
N ALA A 212 5.61 31.00 -14.47
CA ALA A 212 6.69 31.63 -15.25
C ALA A 212 8.07 31.04 -14.92
N GLU A 213 8.29 30.59 -13.67
CA GLU A 213 9.51 29.87 -13.31
C GLU A 213 9.60 28.45 -13.93
N CYS A 214 8.48 27.91 -14.37
CA CYS A 214 8.41 26.57 -14.98
C CYS A 214 8.38 26.61 -16.51
N GLN A 215 7.99 27.75 -17.12
CA GLN A 215 7.75 27.86 -18.56
C GLN A 215 8.13 29.27 -19.09
N ASP A 216 9.14 29.32 -19.97
CA ASP A 216 9.65 30.56 -20.54
C ASP A 216 8.58 31.39 -21.29
N SER A 217 7.60 30.73 -21.93
CA SER A 217 6.52 31.41 -22.65
C SER A 217 5.63 32.26 -21.73
N LEU A 218 5.45 31.88 -20.48
CA LEU A 218 4.68 32.64 -19.49
C LEU A 218 5.52 33.72 -18.80
N LEU A 219 6.84 33.63 -18.85
CA LEU A 219 7.72 34.63 -18.30
C LEU A 219 7.56 35.99 -19.04
N GLU A 220 7.39 35.95 -20.36
CA GLU A 220 7.14 37.16 -21.17
C GLU A 220 5.82 37.84 -20.77
N ASP A 221 4.75 37.05 -20.57
CA ASP A 221 3.47 37.57 -20.13
C ASP A 221 3.52 38.14 -18.71
N TYR A 222 4.23 37.44 -17.81
CA TYR A 222 4.46 37.93 -16.44
C TYR A 222 5.21 39.27 -16.43
N LEU A 223 6.32 39.37 -17.17
CA LEU A 223 7.12 40.61 -17.26
C LEU A 223 6.35 41.76 -17.92
N ALA A 224 5.43 41.45 -18.82
CA ALA A 224 4.57 42.44 -19.48
C ALA A 224 3.32 42.81 -18.66
N GLY A 225 3.11 42.17 -17.49
CA GLY A 225 1.94 42.36 -16.64
C GLY A 225 0.62 41.87 -17.29
N ARG A 226 0.70 40.98 -18.28
CA ARG A 226 -0.46 40.42 -18.95
C ARG A 226 -0.86 39.09 -18.31
N PHE A 227 -2.16 38.89 -18.11
CA PHE A 227 -2.68 37.60 -17.68
C PHE A 227 -3.04 36.78 -18.93
N PRO A 228 -2.45 35.58 -19.11
CA PRO A 228 -2.70 34.74 -20.28
C PRO A 228 -4.17 34.33 -20.40
N ASP A 229 -4.59 33.90 -21.60
CA ASP A 229 -5.92 33.32 -21.78
C ASP A 229 -6.06 31.99 -21.01
N ARG A 230 -7.30 31.59 -20.77
CA ARG A 230 -7.63 30.39 -20.01
C ARG A 230 -7.00 29.13 -20.59
N GLY A 231 -7.00 28.96 -21.91
CA GLY A 231 -6.46 27.78 -22.57
C GLY A 231 -4.95 27.64 -22.40
N ALA A 232 -4.21 28.77 -22.52
CA ALA A 232 -2.78 28.81 -22.28
C ALA A 232 -2.44 28.46 -20.82
N LEU A 233 -3.20 28.99 -19.87
CA LEU A 233 -3.03 28.67 -18.43
C LEU A 233 -3.32 27.20 -18.15
N ASP A 234 -4.42 26.64 -18.65
CA ASP A 234 -4.78 25.23 -18.42
C ASP A 234 -3.70 24.29 -18.99
N MET A 235 -3.16 24.59 -20.19
CA MET A 235 -2.05 23.83 -20.75
C MET A 235 -0.78 23.94 -19.89
N ALA A 236 -0.45 25.14 -19.43
CA ALA A 236 0.72 25.37 -18.60
C ALA A 236 0.63 24.65 -17.26
N ILE A 237 -0.49 24.77 -16.56
CA ILE A 237 -0.75 24.06 -15.29
C ILE A 237 -0.64 22.55 -15.49
N ARG A 238 -1.30 22.02 -16.55
CA ARG A 238 -1.25 20.59 -16.86
C ARG A 238 0.19 20.11 -17.09
N GLN A 239 0.95 20.78 -17.95
CA GLN A 239 2.33 20.40 -18.27
C GLN A 239 3.24 20.41 -17.02
N ALA A 240 3.14 21.47 -16.21
CA ALA A 240 3.90 21.60 -14.99
C ALA A 240 3.51 20.52 -13.94
N THR A 241 2.22 20.17 -13.84
CA THR A 241 1.71 19.10 -12.98
C THR A 241 2.23 17.74 -13.41
N LEU A 242 2.13 17.41 -14.70
CA LEU A 242 2.61 16.13 -15.24
C LEU A 242 4.12 15.93 -15.09
N LYS A 243 4.89 17.03 -15.04
CA LYS A 243 6.34 17.02 -14.78
C LYS A 243 6.67 17.05 -13.29
N ASN A 244 5.69 17.07 -12.40
CA ASN A 244 5.88 17.25 -10.95
C ASN A 244 6.63 18.52 -10.57
N GLN A 245 6.50 19.60 -11.36
CA GLN A 245 7.07 20.92 -11.06
C GLN A 245 6.17 21.70 -10.12
N VAL A 246 4.84 21.56 -10.31
CA VAL A 246 3.84 22.16 -9.42
C VAL A 246 2.83 21.12 -8.95
N ILE A 247 2.16 21.43 -7.84
CA ILE A 247 0.99 20.72 -7.33
C ILE A 247 -0.14 21.75 -7.26
N PRO A 248 -1.15 21.66 -8.13
CA PRO A 248 -2.33 22.50 -8.03
C PRO A 248 -3.06 22.28 -6.70
N VAL A 249 -3.32 23.38 -5.98
CA VAL A 249 -3.97 23.37 -4.66
C VAL A 249 -5.36 23.97 -4.79
N LEU A 250 -6.36 23.19 -4.41
CA LEU A 250 -7.74 23.61 -4.26
C LEU A 250 -8.14 23.56 -2.78
N CYS A 251 -9.23 24.21 -2.45
CA CYS A 251 -9.70 24.23 -1.07
C CYS A 251 -11.23 24.19 -0.99
N GLY A 252 -11.74 23.82 0.20
CA GLY A 252 -13.16 23.72 0.39
C GLY A 252 -13.60 23.04 1.69
N SER A 253 -14.84 22.55 1.68
CA SER A 253 -15.38 21.68 2.70
C SER A 253 -15.98 20.44 2.07
N SER A 254 -15.39 19.29 2.35
CA SER A 254 -15.94 18.01 1.90
C SER A 254 -17.33 17.73 2.49
N LYS A 255 -17.59 18.19 3.71
CA LYS A 255 -18.88 18.04 4.39
C LYS A 255 -19.99 18.85 3.70
N GLU A 256 -19.74 20.10 3.45
CA GLU A 256 -20.69 21.02 2.80
C GLU A 256 -20.71 20.88 1.26
N GLY A 257 -19.71 20.19 0.68
CA GLY A 257 -19.58 20.00 -0.78
C GLY A 257 -18.90 21.17 -1.49
N TRP A 258 -18.44 22.20 -0.77
CA TRP A 258 -17.80 23.37 -1.37
C TRP A 258 -16.45 22.98 -1.96
N GLY A 259 -16.21 23.38 -3.22
CA GLY A 259 -14.95 23.14 -3.93
C GLY A 259 -14.78 21.72 -4.53
N VAL A 260 -15.70 20.79 -4.26
CA VAL A 260 -15.56 19.40 -4.75
C VAL A 260 -15.76 19.30 -6.26
N ARG A 261 -16.72 20.05 -6.84
CA ARG A 261 -16.89 20.10 -8.29
C ARG A 261 -15.68 20.70 -9.00
N THR A 262 -15.12 21.76 -8.42
CA THR A 262 -13.89 22.38 -8.93
C THR A 262 -12.69 21.41 -8.85
N LEU A 263 -12.63 20.58 -7.79
CA LEU A 263 -11.63 19.52 -7.67
C LEU A 263 -11.81 18.46 -8.78
N LEU A 264 -13.04 18.02 -9.05
CA LEU A 264 -13.33 17.06 -10.12
C LEU A 264 -12.98 17.61 -11.51
N ASP A 265 -13.22 18.89 -11.74
CA ASP A 265 -12.81 19.57 -12.98
C ASP A 265 -11.28 19.63 -13.10
N ALA A 266 -10.57 19.88 -12.00
CA ALA A 266 -9.12 19.86 -11.97
C ALA A 266 -8.54 18.45 -12.18
N VAL A 267 -9.20 17.40 -11.70
CA VAL A 267 -8.82 15.99 -11.98
C VAL A 267 -8.83 15.73 -13.48
N VAL A 268 -9.89 16.12 -14.17
CA VAL A 268 -10.02 15.94 -15.62
C VAL A 268 -9.00 16.77 -16.37
N SER A 269 -8.81 18.04 -15.96
CA SER A 269 -7.98 19.01 -16.69
C SER A 269 -6.48 18.77 -16.48
N TYR A 270 -6.03 18.41 -15.28
CA TYR A 270 -4.61 18.47 -14.92
C TYR A 270 -3.97 17.13 -14.61
N LEU A 271 -4.73 16.07 -14.27
CA LEU A 271 -4.16 14.77 -14.00
C LEU A 271 -3.97 13.93 -15.28
N PRO A 272 -2.97 13.03 -15.31
CA PRO A 272 -2.66 12.24 -16.48
C PRO A 272 -3.74 11.22 -16.83
N SER A 273 -3.85 10.92 -18.11
CA SER A 273 -4.46 9.67 -18.57
C SER A 273 -3.54 8.48 -18.34
N PRO A 274 -4.05 7.23 -18.38
CA PRO A 274 -3.22 6.04 -18.34
C PRO A 274 -2.13 6.01 -19.41
N ALA A 275 -2.43 6.45 -20.64
CA ALA A 275 -1.46 6.53 -21.74
C ALA A 275 -0.33 7.52 -21.44
N GLU A 276 -0.64 8.72 -20.97
CA GLU A 276 0.36 9.71 -20.55
C GLU A 276 1.22 9.19 -19.38
N ARG A 277 0.60 8.48 -18.44
CA ARG A 277 1.32 7.88 -17.31
C ARG A 277 2.32 6.83 -17.79
N MET A 278 1.92 5.97 -18.72
CA MET A 278 2.80 4.97 -19.32
C MET A 278 3.93 5.61 -20.15
N ALA A 279 3.65 6.70 -20.85
CA ALA A 279 4.65 7.46 -21.60
C ALA A 279 5.61 8.28 -20.72
N SER A 280 5.35 8.43 -19.42
CA SER A 280 6.20 9.17 -18.48
C SER A 280 7.53 8.47 -18.25
N PRO A 281 8.56 9.16 -17.68
CA PRO A 281 9.83 8.53 -17.30
C PRO A 281 9.65 7.37 -16.31
N TRP A 282 8.63 7.42 -15.44
CA TRP A 282 8.30 6.34 -14.53
C TRP A 282 7.74 5.14 -15.30
N GLY A 283 6.78 5.35 -16.22
CA GLY A 283 6.17 4.28 -17.01
C GLY A 283 7.21 3.54 -17.85
N ARG A 284 8.04 4.28 -18.59
CA ARG A 284 9.12 3.71 -19.41
C ARG A 284 10.13 2.88 -18.59
N ARG A 285 10.45 3.32 -17.38
CA ARG A 285 11.35 2.58 -16.48
C ARG A 285 10.70 1.35 -15.87
N THR A 286 9.41 1.45 -15.53
CA THR A 286 8.67 0.40 -14.83
C THR A 286 8.16 -0.68 -15.77
N PHE A 287 7.84 -0.32 -17.01
CA PHE A 287 7.25 -1.19 -18.04
C PHE A 287 8.02 -1.13 -19.37
N PRO A 288 9.34 -1.35 -19.38
CA PRO A 288 10.15 -1.17 -20.59
C PRO A 288 9.77 -2.10 -21.73
N ALA A 289 9.13 -3.23 -21.43
CA ALA A 289 8.75 -4.24 -22.42
C ALA A 289 7.33 -4.05 -23.00
N LEU A 290 6.53 -3.09 -22.50
CA LEU A 290 5.18 -2.80 -23.03
C LEU A 290 5.21 -1.79 -24.18
N GLY A 291 6.22 -1.86 -25.03
CA GLY A 291 6.31 -1.04 -26.25
C GLY A 291 5.63 -1.68 -27.46
N GLU A 292 5.89 -1.10 -28.65
CA GLU A 292 5.35 -1.56 -29.95
C GLU A 292 5.60 -3.04 -30.29
N SER A 293 6.54 -3.69 -29.62
CA SER A 293 6.91 -5.10 -29.85
C SER A 293 6.03 -6.12 -29.12
N PHE A 294 5.09 -5.69 -28.24
CA PHE A 294 4.23 -6.61 -27.49
C PHE A 294 2.87 -6.83 -28.19
N LEU A 295 2.97 -7.12 -29.51
CA LEU A 295 1.82 -7.36 -30.36
C LEU A 295 1.61 -8.85 -30.63
N SER A 296 0.36 -9.25 -30.72
CA SER A 296 -0.04 -10.59 -31.16
C SER A 296 0.24 -10.78 -32.67
N PRO A 297 0.27 -12.01 -33.17
CA PRO A 297 0.39 -12.30 -34.62
C PRO A 297 -0.70 -11.62 -35.46
N LYS A 298 -1.81 -11.20 -34.86
CA LYS A 298 -2.91 -10.47 -35.51
C LYS A 298 -2.72 -8.95 -35.47
N GLY A 299 -1.59 -8.44 -34.97
CA GLY A 299 -1.27 -7.02 -34.90
C GLY A 299 -1.99 -6.24 -33.78
N ARG A 300 -2.74 -6.91 -32.88
CA ARG A 300 -3.34 -6.28 -31.69
C ARG A 300 -2.44 -6.43 -30.47
N PRO A 301 -2.45 -5.50 -29.52
CA PRO A 301 -1.72 -5.66 -28.27
C PRO A 301 -2.25 -6.86 -27.47
N TYR A 302 -1.35 -7.63 -26.86
CA TYR A 302 -1.72 -8.65 -25.89
C TYR A 302 -2.24 -8.00 -24.60
N ALA A 303 -3.21 -8.67 -23.96
CA ALA A 303 -3.66 -8.24 -22.65
C ALA A 303 -2.57 -8.51 -21.60
N VAL A 304 -2.18 -7.44 -20.90
CA VAL A 304 -1.21 -7.45 -19.80
C VAL A 304 -1.80 -6.71 -18.63
N MET A 305 -1.82 -7.34 -17.47
CA MET A 305 -2.42 -6.76 -16.28
C MET A 305 -1.68 -7.17 -15.00
N THR A 306 -1.87 -6.40 -13.95
CA THR A 306 -1.41 -6.74 -12.60
C THR A 306 -2.60 -7.06 -11.72
N ALA A 307 -2.51 -8.15 -10.97
CA ALA A 307 -3.42 -8.48 -9.89
C ALA A 307 -3.27 -7.45 -8.76
N VAL A 308 -4.34 -6.75 -8.43
CA VAL A 308 -4.37 -5.76 -7.36
C VAL A 308 -4.76 -6.41 -6.05
N LYS A 309 -5.90 -7.10 -6.08
CA LYS A 309 -6.49 -7.71 -4.88
C LYS A 309 -7.47 -8.80 -5.24
N LEU A 310 -7.42 -9.90 -4.51
CA LEU A 310 -8.50 -10.88 -4.47
C LEU A 310 -9.57 -10.40 -3.49
N VAL A 311 -10.80 -10.30 -3.93
CA VAL A 311 -11.94 -9.86 -3.12
C VAL A 311 -12.92 -11.02 -2.98
N ARG A 312 -13.16 -11.42 -1.74
CA ARG A 312 -14.18 -12.39 -1.38
C ARG A 312 -15.45 -11.63 -0.99
N SER A 313 -16.51 -11.77 -1.76
CA SER A 313 -17.74 -11.00 -1.55
C SER A 313 -18.99 -11.86 -1.74
N PRO A 314 -20.00 -11.68 -0.89
CA PRO A 314 -21.31 -12.30 -1.12
C PRO A 314 -21.96 -11.84 -2.43
N TRP A 315 -21.69 -10.62 -2.86
CA TRP A 315 -22.16 -10.02 -4.10
C TRP A 315 -21.08 -9.06 -4.67
N PRO A 316 -20.74 -9.14 -5.94
CA PRO A 316 -21.25 -10.02 -7.01
C PRO A 316 -20.65 -11.45 -6.99
N GLY A 317 -20.00 -11.88 -5.95
CA GLY A 317 -19.22 -13.09 -5.80
C GLY A 317 -17.71 -12.76 -5.73
N ASP A 318 -16.89 -13.79 -5.66
CA ASP A 318 -15.43 -13.65 -5.61
C ASP A 318 -14.91 -13.11 -6.94
N TYR A 319 -14.04 -12.10 -6.88
CA TYR A 319 -13.39 -11.54 -8.06
C TYR A 319 -11.95 -11.09 -7.77
N LEU A 320 -11.15 -11.07 -8.81
CA LEU A 320 -9.80 -10.52 -8.79
C LEU A 320 -9.84 -9.11 -9.36
N ALA A 321 -9.57 -8.11 -8.55
CA ALA A 321 -9.36 -6.74 -9.04
C ALA A 321 -8.03 -6.67 -9.79
N VAL A 322 -8.05 -6.17 -11.02
CA VAL A 322 -6.87 -6.05 -11.89
C VAL A 322 -6.75 -4.67 -12.50
N ARG A 323 -5.52 -4.25 -12.77
CA ARG A 323 -5.21 -3.07 -13.59
C ARG A 323 -4.69 -3.53 -14.95
N LEU A 324 -5.35 -3.12 -16.02
CA LEU A 324 -4.89 -3.36 -17.39
C LEU A 324 -3.86 -2.31 -17.81
N TYR A 325 -2.72 -2.78 -18.34
CA TYR A 325 -1.67 -1.92 -18.89
C TYR A 325 -1.55 -2.02 -20.41
N SER A 326 -2.06 -3.09 -21.03
CA SER A 326 -2.06 -3.30 -22.46
C SER A 326 -3.21 -4.21 -22.87
N GLY A 327 -3.67 -4.07 -24.10
CA GLY A 327 -4.68 -4.92 -24.71
C GLY A 327 -6.08 -4.76 -24.13
N THR A 328 -6.89 -5.78 -24.33
CA THR A 328 -8.29 -5.84 -23.90
C THR A 328 -8.57 -7.19 -23.28
N VAL A 329 -9.34 -7.23 -22.19
CA VAL A 329 -9.83 -8.46 -21.55
C VAL A 329 -11.33 -8.59 -21.74
N GLU A 330 -11.79 -9.81 -22.03
CA GLU A 330 -13.21 -10.13 -22.23
C GLU A 330 -13.57 -11.47 -21.59
N ALA A 331 -14.87 -11.71 -21.38
CA ALA A 331 -15.35 -12.98 -20.88
C ALA A 331 -14.97 -14.12 -21.85
N GLY A 332 -14.58 -15.28 -21.29
CA GLY A 332 -14.10 -16.43 -22.05
C GLY A 332 -12.61 -16.44 -22.35
N MET A 333 -11.88 -15.32 -22.15
CA MET A 333 -10.45 -15.24 -22.40
C MET A 333 -9.67 -16.13 -21.42
N LEU A 334 -8.66 -16.86 -21.93
CA LEU A 334 -7.72 -17.61 -21.10
C LEU A 334 -6.58 -16.71 -20.68
N LEU A 335 -6.37 -16.60 -19.37
CA LEU A 335 -5.27 -15.85 -18.77
C LEU A 335 -4.26 -16.79 -18.14
N ARG A 336 -3.00 -16.39 -18.14
CA ARG A 336 -1.89 -17.09 -17.50
C ARG A 336 -1.20 -16.15 -16.48
N ASP A 337 -1.00 -16.67 -15.28
CA ASP A 337 -0.14 -16.02 -14.27
C ASP A 337 1.34 -16.30 -14.64
N ALA A 338 2.07 -15.25 -15.03
CA ALA A 338 3.48 -15.35 -15.41
C ALA A 338 4.42 -15.64 -14.22
N ASN A 339 3.96 -15.49 -12.99
CA ASN A 339 4.74 -15.70 -11.79
C ASN A 339 4.68 -17.14 -11.28
N ARG A 340 3.53 -17.83 -11.52
CA ARG A 340 3.22 -19.16 -10.97
C ARG A 340 2.84 -20.22 -11.99
N GLU A 341 2.74 -19.84 -13.27
CA GLU A 341 2.36 -20.73 -14.37
C GLU A 341 0.94 -21.31 -14.23
N LEU A 342 0.06 -20.62 -13.48
CA LEU A 342 -1.34 -20.97 -13.36
C LEU A 342 -2.13 -20.35 -14.51
N SER A 343 -3.05 -21.11 -15.10
CA SER A 343 -3.95 -20.62 -16.14
C SER A 343 -5.41 -20.77 -15.69
N TRP A 344 -6.25 -19.81 -16.08
CA TRP A 344 -7.68 -19.83 -15.76
C TRP A 344 -8.47 -19.03 -16.80
N ARG A 345 -9.76 -19.31 -16.90
CA ARG A 345 -10.66 -18.67 -17.85
C ARG A 345 -11.47 -17.56 -17.17
N VAL A 346 -11.50 -16.39 -17.77
CA VAL A 346 -12.33 -15.26 -17.31
C VAL A 346 -13.79 -15.61 -17.54
N GLY A 347 -14.58 -15.67 -16.46
CA GLY A 347 -16.03 -15.90 -16.53
C GLY A 347 -16.77 -14.60 -16.84
N ARG A 348 -16.53 -13.57 -16.04
CA ARG A 348 -17.18 -12.26 -16.16
C ARG A 348 -16.20 -11.12 -15.91
N VAL A 349 -16.49 -9.98 -16.52
CA VAL A 349 -15.74 -8.73 -16.30
C VAL A 349 -16.66 -7.72 -15.61
N TRP A 350 -16.21 -7.17 -14.48
CA TRP A 350 -16.98 -6.26 -13.65
C TRP A 350 -16.37 -4.87 -13.65
N ARG A 351 -17.17 -3.84 -13.97
CA ARG A 351 -16.85 -2.46 -13.62
C ARG A 351 -17.25 -2.23 -12.17
N LEU A 352 -16.30 -1.82 -11.34
CA LEU A 352 -16.50 -1.64 -9.90
C LEU A 352 -17.18 -0.28 -9.64
N ARG A 353 -18.30 -0.27 -8.93
CA ARG A 353 -19.04 0.90 -8.48
C ARG A 353 -19.12 0.92 -6.95
N ALA A 354 -19.50 2.06 -6.37
CA ALA A 354 -19.51 2.27 -4.92
C ALA A 354 -20.33 1.23 -4.14
N SER A 355 -21.53 0.91 -4.62
CA SER A 355 -22.47 0.00 -3.96
C SER A 355 -22.78 -1.26 -4.76
N ASP A 356 -22.19 -1.39 -5.96
CA ASP A 356 -22.58 -2.41 -6.93
C ASP A 356 -21.43 -2.71 -7.89
N ALA A 357 -21.59 -3.74 -8.70
CA ALA A 357 -20.70 -4.11 -9.79
C ALA A 357 -21.50 -4.26 -11.07
N GLU A 358 -21.10 -3.56 -12.12
CA GLU A 358 -21.73 -3.64 -13.43
C GLU A 358 -20.99 -4.65 -14.31
N GLU A 359 -21.70 -5.64 -14.83
CA GLU A 359 -21.12 -6.56 -15.81
C GLU A 359 -20.92 -5.83 -17.15
N ILE A 360 -19.69 -5.89 -17.65
CA ILE A 360 -19.31 -5.29 -18.93
C ILE A 360 -18.76 -6.36 -19.89
N PRO A 361 -18.95 -6.21 -21.21
CA PRO A 361 -18.50 -7.21 -22.17
C PRO A 361 -16.98 -7.31 -22.23
N SER A 362 -16.29 -6.21 -22.08
CA SER A 362 -14.82 -6.13 -22.14
C SER A 362 -14.30 -4.91 -21.39
N ALA A 363 -13.01 -4.95 -21.04
CA ALA A 363 -12.28 -3.80 -20.53
C ALA A 363 -10.97 -3.63 -21.29
N SER A 364 -10.51 -2.38 -21.43
CA SER A 364 -9.36 -1.99 -22.23
C SER A 364 -8.20 -1.48 -21.37
N SER A 365 -7.04 -1.32 -21.99
CA SER A 365 -5.86 -0.71 -21.38
C SER A 365 -6.23 0.59 -20.65
N GLY A 366 -5.73 0.72 -19.41
CA GLY A 366 -6.01 1.87 -18.55
C GLY A 366 -7.14 1.64 -17.53
N GLU A 367 -7.99 0.64 -17.68
CA GLU A 367 -9.08 0.38 -16.75
C GLU A 367 -8.65 -0.45 -15.53
N VAL A 368 -9.34 -0.25 -14.42
CA VAL A 368 -9.30 -1.11 -13.23
C VAL A 368 -10.63 -1.82 -13.12
N VAL A 369 -10.61 -3.15 -13.19
CA VAL A 369 -11.83 -3.97 -13.28
C VAL A 369 -11.73 -5.20 -12.37
N GLY A 370 -12.88 -5.80 -12.08
CA GLY A 370 -12.97 -7.10 -11.42
C GLY A 370 -13.09 -8.21 -12.44
N LEU A 371 -12.30 -9.27 -12.30
CA LEU A 371 -12.41 -10.49 -13.09
C LEU A 371 -12.92 -11.63 -12.21
N ALA A 372 -14.07 -12.19 -12.56
CA ALA A 372 -14.62 -13.38 -11.91
C ALA A 372 -14.28 -14.62 -12.70
N ALA A 373 -14.19 -15.75 -12.01
CA ALA A 373 -14.03 -17.05 -12.62
C ALA A 373 -15.36 -17.59 -13.22
N THR A 374 -15.28 -18.66 -13.98
CA THR A 374 -16.48 -19.41 -14.38
C THR A 374 -16.96 -20.27 -13.21
N PRO A 375 -18.24 -20.69 -13.19
CA PRO A 375 -18.72 -21.59 -12.14
C PRO A 375 -17.98 -22.92 -12.07
N GLU A 376 -17.44 -23.38 -13.21
CA GLU A 376 -16.75 -24.67 -13.34
C GLU A 376 -15.28 -24.59 -12.93
N GLU A 377 -14.65 -23.42 -13.05
CA GLU A 377 -13.23 -23.22 -12.73
C GLU A 377 -13.12 -22.09 -11.71
N PRO A 378 -12.91 -22.36 -10.42
CA PRO A 378 -12.77 -21.34 -9.40
C PRO A 378 -11.52 -20.48 -9.62
N LEU A 379 -11.52 -19.26 -9.09
CA LEU A 379 -10.35 -18.39 -9.13
C LEU A 379 -9.14 -19.10 -8.51
N PRO A 380 -8.02 -19.20 -9.24
CA PRO A 380 -6.79 -19.77 -8.67
C PRO A 380 -6.21 -18.86 -7.58
N ALA A 381 -5.28 -19.37 -6.79
CA ALA A 381 -4.59 -18.63 -5.73
C ALA A 381 -3.61 -17.60 -6.31
N ILE A 382 -4.14 -16.54 -6.94
CA ILE A 382 -3.38 -15.41 -7.48
C ILE A 382 -3.11 -14.40 -6.36
N ARG A 383 -1.89 -13.92 -6.25
CA ARG A 383 -1.49 -12.93 -5.24
C ARG A 383 -1.44 -11.51 -5.80
N ALA A 384 -1.64 -10.54 -4.93
CA ALA A 384 -1.44 -9.14 -5.28
C ALA A 384 0.00 -8.92 -5.81
N GLY A 385 0.10 -8.25 -6.95
CA GLY A 385 1.35 -8.01 -7.65
C GLY A 385 1.73 -9.07 -8.70
N ASP A 386 1.00 -10.18 -8.79
CA ASP A 386 1.22 -11.15 -9.86
C ASP A 386 0.86 -10.54 -11.23
N THR A 387 1.62 -10.96 -12.25
CA THR A 387 1.41 -10.51 -13.63
C THR A 387 0.56 -11.50 -14.38
N LEU A 388 -0.57 -11.04 -14.89
CA LEU A 388 -1.48 -11.84 -15.70
C LEU A 388 -1.32 -11.46 -17.18
N LEU A 389 -1.20 -12.46 -18.02
CA LEU A 389 -1.00 -12.33 -19.46
C LEU A 389 -2.11 -13.08 -20.18
N GLU A 390 -2.50 -12.58 -21.34
CA GLU A 390 -3.29 -13.34 -22.32
C GLU A 390 -2.52 -14.60 -22.71
N ASP A 391 -3.21 -15.72 -22.86
CA ASP A 391 -2.59 -16.96 -23.28
C ASP A 391 -1.93 -16.82 -24.67
N GLY A 392 -0.73 -17.39 -24.82
CA GLY A 392 0.09 -17.21 -26.01
C GLY A 392 0.90 -15.92 -26.06
N ALA A 393 0.76 -15.02 -25.07
CA ALA A 393 1.62 -13.85 -24.96
C ALA A 393 3.05 -14.26 -24.60
N PRO A 394 4.09 -13.53 -25.08
CA PRO A 394 5.47 -13.70 -24.60
C PRO A 394 5.53 -13.56 -23.07
N VAL A 395 6.47 -14.26 -22.45
CA VAL A 395 6.64 -14.19 -21.00
C VAL A 395 7.11 -12.79 -20.60
N LEU A 396 6.29 -12.09 -19.84
CA LEU A 396 6.61 -10.79 -19.25
C LEU A 396 6.24 -10.83 -17.77
N ARG A 397 7.14 -10.37 -16.92
CA ARG A 397 6.89 -10.20 -15.48
C ARG A 397 7.04 -8.73 -15.13
N LEU A 398 5.98 -8.12 -14.66
CA LEU A 398 6.02 -6.75 -14.16
C LEU A 398 6.72 -6.70 -12.79
N ALA A 399 7.26 -5.55 -12.43
CA ALA A 399 7.94 -5.39 -11.15
C ALA A 399 7.01 -5.77 -9.99
N LYS A 400 7.48 -6.66 -9.11
CA LYS A 400 6.72 -7.12 -7.94
C LYS A 400 6.43 -5.97 -6.98
N MET A 401 5.28 -6.02 -6.33
CA MET A 401 4.98 -5.16 -5.19
C MET A 401 5.82 -5.59 -4.00
N LYS A 402 6.40 -4.61 -3.29
CA LYS A 402 7.14 -4.85 -2.05
C LYS A 402 6.23 -4.57 -0.88
N PHE A 403 5.96 -5.58 -0.09
CA PHE A 403 5.18 -5.46 1.13
C PHE A 403 6.10 -5.45 2.36
N PRO A 404 5.77 -4.67 3.40
CA PRO A 404 6.52 -4.71 4.65
C PRO A 404 6.37 -6.08 5.34
N GLU A 405 7.41 -6.51 6.02
CA GLU A 405 7.37 -7.75 6.80
C GLU A 405 6.57 -7.56 8.09
N PRO A 406 5.83 -8.60 8.53
CA PRO A 406 5.15 -8.57 9.82
C PRO A 406 6.10 -8.33 10.97
N VAL A 407 5.68 -7.50 11.93
CA VAL A 407 6.48 -7.11 13.11
C VAL A 407 5.89 -7.60 14.43
N LEU A 408 4.62 -8.00 14.43
CA LEU A 408 3.89 -8.46 15.61
C LEU A 408 3.22 -9.81 15.34
N SER A 409 3.18 -10.68 16.34
CA SER A 409 2.54 -11.99 16.25
C SER A 409 1.56 -12.19 17.40
N LEU A 410 0.50 -12.96 17.14
CA LEU A 410 -0.55 -13.28 18.10
C LEU A 410 -0.86 -14.76 18.03
N VAL A 411 -0.85 -15.44 19.18
CA VAL A 411 -1.31 -16.82 19.25
C VAL A 411 -2.83 -16.82 19.34
N LEU A 412 -3.48 -17.50 18.43
CA LEU A 412 -4.93 -17.68 18.33
C LEU A 412 -5.29 -19.12 18.62
N GLU A 413 -6.33 -19.33 19.38
CA GLU A 413 -6.90 -20.66 19.68
C GLU A 413 -8.40 -20.65 19.43
N GLY A 414 -8.92 -21.61 18.65
CA GLY A 414 -10.35 -21.76 18.45
C GLY A 414 -11.09 -22.06 19.75
N VAL A 415 -12.26 -21.44 19.97
CA VAL A 415 -13.02 -21.57 21.22
C VAL A 415 -13.59 -22.97 21.39
N ASP A 416 -14.19 -23.52 20.32
CA ASP A 416 -14.75 -24.86 20.28
C ASP A 416 -14.05 -25.77 19.25
N ALA A 417 -14.54 -27.00 19.06
CA ALA A 417 -13.93 -27.97 18.15
C ALA A 417 -14.04 -27.56 16.68
N ASP A 418 -15.17 -26.96 16.30
CA ASP A 418 -15.40 -26.49 14.93
C ASP A 418 -14.55 -25.26 14.63
N ASP A 419 -14.44 -24.35 15.58
CA ASP A 419 -13.56 -23.20 15.48
C ASP A 419 -12.08 -23.63 15.29
N ARG A 420 -11.61 -24.61 16.08
CA ARG A 420 -10.23 -25.16 15.96
C ARG A 420 -9.96 -25.76 14.60
N LYS A 421 -10.91 -26.51 14.05
CA LYS A 421 -10.80 -27.14 12.74
C LYS A 421 -10.80 -26.12 11.60
N ASN A 422 -11.60 -25.05 11.71
CA ASN A 422 -11.78 -24.06 10.66
C ASN A 422 -10.75 -22.90 10.71
N LEU A 423 -10.10 -22.68 11.85
CA LEU A 423 -9.14 -21.59 12.05
C LEU A 423 -7.97 -21.60 11.04
N PRO A 424 -7.28 -22.72 10.79
CA PRO A 424 -6.20 -22.74 9.81
C PRO A 424 -6.66 -22.35 8.41
N LYS A 425 -7.79 -22.88 7.94
CA LYS A 425 -8.35 -22.59 6.63
C LYS A 425 -8.76 -21.11 6.49
N ALA A 426 -9.37 -20.54 7.53
CA ALA A 426 -9.75 -19.13 7.54
C ALA A 426 -8.53 -18.22 7.52
N LEU A 427 -7.45 -18.56 8.26
CA LEU A 427 -6.19 -17.81 8.23
C LEU A 427 -5.48 -17.92 6.88
N GLU A 428 -5.52 -19.08 6.23
CA GLU A 428 -4.98 -19.28 4.89
C GLU A 428 -5.67 -18.37 3.88
N THR A 429 -7.00 -18.34 3.89
CA THR A 429 -7.78 -17.46 3.02
C THR A 429 -7.47 -15.99 3.26
N LEU A 430 -7.36 -15.55 4.53
CA LEU A 430 -6.97 -14.19 4.87
C LEU A 430 -5.55 -13.83 4.40
N ALA A 431 -4.60 -14.79 4.49
CA ALA A 431 -3.23 -14.61 4.01
C ALA A 431 -3.13 -14.59 2.47
N GLU A 432 -4.06 -15.21 1.75
CA GLU A 432 -4.18 -15.07 0.29
C GLU A 432 -4.62 -13.66 -0.10
N GLU A 433 -5.56 -13.09 0.65
CA GLU A 433 -6.05 -11.71 0.42
C GLU A 433 -5.03 -10.65 0.82
N ASP A 434 -4.33 -10.85 1.95
CA ASP A 434 -3.36 -9.91 2.50
C ASP A 434 -1.97 -10.56 2.66
N PRO A 435 -1.00 -10.27 1.78
CA PRO A 435 0.34 -10.84 1.81
C PRO A 435 1.17 -10.42 3.04
N THR A 436 0.70 -9.47 3.85
CA THR A 436 1.34 -9.07 5.11
C THR A 436 0.85 -9.87 6.31
N ILE A 437 -0.16 -10.70 6.12
CA ILE A 437 -0.57 -11.71 7.10
C ILE A 437 0.26 -12.96 6.87
N ARG A 438 0.97 -13.40 7.89
CA ARG A 438 1.65 -14.69 7.94
C ARG A 438 1.04 -15.54 9.04
N TRP A 439 0.88 -16.82 8.81
CA TRP A 439 0.38 -17.71 9.83
C TRP A 439 1.11 -19.05 9.82
N LYS A 440 1.12 -19.71 10.96
CA LYS A 440 1.63 -21.08 11.14
C LYS A 440 0.84 -21.80 12.20
N ASN A 441 0.79 -23.13 12.10
CA ASN A 441 0.23 -23.97 13.15
C ASN A 441 1.02 -23.79 14.46
N GLY A 442 0.31 -23.70 15.56
CA GLY A 442 0.91 -23.62 16.90
C GLY A 442 1.33 -25.00 17.42
N PRO A 443 2.00 -25.04 18.58
CA PRO A 443 2.49 -26.30 19.19
C PRO A 443 1.37 -27.20 19.72
N ARG A 444 0.15 -26.66 19.89
CA ARG A 444 -1.02 -27.43 20.34
C ARG A 444 -2.05 -27.48 19.23
N ASP A 445 -2.79 -28.59 19.17
CA ASP A 445 -3.88 -28.75 18.23
C ASP A 445 -4.93 -27.64 18.38
N GLY A 446 -5.36 -27.06 17.25
CA GLY A 446 -6.29 -25.91 17.23
C GLY A 446 -5.70 -24.56 17.63
N GLN A 447 -4.38 -24.47 17.81
CA GLN A 447 -3.67 -23.20 17.94
C GLN A 447 -2.98 -22.80 16.64
N CYS A 448 -3.04 -21.52 16.31
CA CYS A 448 -2.30 -20.92 15.21
C CYS A 448 -1.59 -19.64 15.70
N THR A 449 -0.43 -19.35 15.12
CA THR A 449 0.22 -18.05 15.30
C THR A 449 -0.03 -17.24 14.07
N ALA A 450 -0.69 -16.09 14.21
CA ALA A 450 -0.89 -15.10 13.15
C ALA A 450 0.06 -13.92 13.38
N SER A 451 0.72 -13.45 12.31
CA SER A 451 1.65 -12.30 12.34
C SER A 451 1.15 -11.22 11.41
N GLY A 452 1.33 -9.95 11.78
CA GLY A 452 0.87 -8.78 11.04
C GLY A 452 1.70 -7.52 11.31
N LEU A 453 1.33 -6.40 10.68
CA LEU A 453 2.08 -5.15 10.71
C LEU A 453 1.94 -4.36 12.01
N GLY A 454 0.90 -4.63 12.81
CA GLY A 454 0.65 -3.92 14.06
C GLY A 454 -0.49 -4.54 14.86
N GLU A 455 -0.77 -3.95 16.02
CA GLU A 455 -1.81 -4.43 16.92
C GLU A 455 -3.21 -4.28 16.31
N LEU A 456 -3.49 -3.12 15.69
CA LEU A 456 -4.78 -2.88 15.04
C LEU A 456 -4.99 -3.84 13.86
N HIS A 457 -3.95 -4.12 13.09
CA HIS A 457 -4.02 -5.09 11.99
C HIS A 457 -4.44 -6.48 12.51
N LEU A 458 -3.80 -6.98 13.57
CA LEU A 458 -4.14 -8.28 14.16
C LEU A 458 -5.52 -8.30 14.85
N GLN A 459 -5.99 -7.16 15.39
CA GLN A 459 -7.35 -7.02 15.88
C GLN A 459 -8.36 -7.16 14.75
N VAL A 460 -8.12 -6.49 13.61
CA VAL A 460 -8.98 -6.60 12.42
C VAL A 460 -9.02 -8.03 11.90
N VAL A 461 -7.88 -8.72 11.83
CA VAL A 461 -7.81 -10.16 11.47
C VAL A 461 -8.75 -10.99 12.36
N ARG A 462 -8.70 -10.79 13.68
CA ARG A 462 -9.58 -11.51 14.62
C ARG A 462 -11.05 -11.19 14.43
N GLU A 463 -11.39 -9.95 14.20
CA GLU A 463 -12.76 -9.51 13.96
C GLU A 463 -13.29 -10.09 12.64
N ARG A 464 -12.48 -10.13 11.59
CA ARG A 464 -12.82 -10.76 10.31
C ARG A 464 -13.01 -12.28 10.45
N LEU A 465 -12.14 -12.97 11.20
CA LEU A 465 -12.33 -14.39 11.53
C LEU A 465 -13.72 -14.64 12.14
N LYS A 466 -14.16 -13.76 13.05
CA LYS A 466 -15.46 -13.87 13.71
C LYS A 466 -16.63 -13.52 12.79
N SER A 467 -16.55 -12.39 12.07
CA SER A 467 -17.69 -11.84 11.28
C SER A 467 -17.87 -12.52 9.93
N GLU A 468 -16.77 -12.77 9.19
CA GLU A 468 -16.81 -13.30 7.84
C GLU A 468 -16.73 -14.83 7.82
N TYR A 469 -15.83 -15.41 8.63
CA TYR A 469 -15.57 -16.86 8.65
C TYR A 469 -16.31 -17.59 9.78
N ARG A 470 -16.99 -16.86 10.67
CA ARG A 470 -17.71 -17.38 11.84
C ARG A 470 -16.83 -18.20 12.79
N VAL A 471 -15.53 -17.95 12.81
CA VAL A 471 -14.53 -18.58 13.67
C VAL A 471 -14.27 -17.71 14.89
N LYS A 472 -14.65 -18.19 16.07
CA LYS A 472 -14.38 -17.50 17.35
C LYS A 472 -13.00 -17.89 17.89
N THR A 473 -12.21 -16.91 18.28
CA THR A 473 -10.83 -17.16 18.76
C THR A 473 -10.58 -16.54 20.13
N ARG A 474 -9.81 -17.23 20.95
CA ARG A 474 -9.10 -16.66 22.10
C ARG A 474 -7.73 -16.23 21.65
N ALA A 475 -7.26 -15.07 22.13
CA ALA A 475 -5.96 -14.54 21.77
C ALA A 475 -5.03 -14.49 22.99
N GLY A 476 -3.78 -14.88 22.81
CA GLY A 476 -2.71 -14.65 23.76
C GLY A 476 -2.22 -13.19 23.76
N ALA A 477 -1.18 -12.89 24.55
CA ALA A 477 -0.52 -11.60 24.48
C ALA A 477 0.23 -11.43 23.14
N PRO A 478 0.27 -10.22 22.57
CA PRO A 478 1.08 -9.95 21.38
C PRO A 478 2.57 -10.22 21.65
N MET A 479 3.25 -10.81 20.68
CA MET A 479 4.67 -11.11 20.70
C MET A 479 5.37 -10.45 19.52
N VAL A 480 6.60 -9.98 19.72
CA VAL A 480 7.41 -9.41 18.64
C VAL A 480 7.79 -10.51 17.64
N ALA A 481 7.64 -10.23 16.36
CA ALA A 481 7.99 -11.16 15.30
C ALA A 481 9.49 -11.08 14.97
N TYR A 482 10.30 -11.76 15.78
CA TYR A 482 11.74 -11.90 15.52
C TYR A 482 11.99 -12.65 14.21
N ARG A 483 13.16 -12.43 13.63
CA ARG A 483 13.67 -13.11 12.43
C ARG A 483 15.05 -13.69 12.71
N THR A 484 15.50 -14.60 11.86
CA THR A 484 16.86 -15.15 11.90
C THR A 484 17.55 -14.85 10.58
N THR A 485 18.85 -14.56 10.63
CA THR A 485 19.73 -14.45 9.47
C THR A 485 21.07 -15.11 9.78
N VAL A 486 21.96 -15.18 8.80
CA VAL A 486 23.30 -15.73 8.97
C VAL A 486 24.37 -14.64 8.97
N ALA A 487 25.43 -14.83 9.76
CA ALA A 487 26.53 -13.89 9.88
C ALA A 487 27.51 -13.99 8.74
N SER A 488 27.75 -15.20 8.21
CA SER A 488 28.76 -15.49 7.19
C SER A 488 28.26 -16.51 6.18
N LYS A 489 28.97 -16.57 5.04
CA LYS A 489 28.73 -17.61 4.05
C LYS A 489 29.29 -18.94 4.57
N CYS A 490 28.49 -19.99 4.46
CA CYS A 490 28.86 -21.35 4.83
C CYS A 490 28.41 -22.31 3.73
N ARG A 491 29.23 -23.32 3.47
CA ARG A 491 28.90 -24.44 2.59
C ARG A 491 29.24 -25.74 3.32
N LEU A 492 28.23 -26.57 3.51
CA LEU A 492 28.35 -27.77 4.33
C LEU A 492 27.64 -28.94 3.63
N GLU A 493 28.33 -30.08 3.64
CA GLU A 493 27.80 -31.35 3.18
C GLU A 493 27.47 -32.22 4.41
N ARG A 494 26.30 -32.81 4.44
CA ARG A 494 25.89 -33.77 5.48
C ARG A 494 25.41 -35.06 4.88
N GLU A 495 25.89 -36.14 5.52
CA GLU A 495 25.49 -37.50 5.27
C GLU A 495 24.59 -37.99 6.40
N PHE A 496 23.43 -38.52 6.03
CA PHE A 496 22.54 -39.23 6.94
C PHE A 496 22.51 -40.70 6.55
N ARG A 497 22.86 -41.58 7.50
CA ARG A 497 22.87 -43.02 7.33
C ARG A 497 21.99 -43.71 8.35
N ARG A 498 21.13 -44.62 7.89
CA ARG A 498 20.27 -45.40 8.75
C ARG A 498 20.24 -46.86 8.31
N GLN A 499 20.47 -47.80 9.24
CA GLN A 499 20.30 -49.21 9.02
C GLN A 499 18.86 -49.60 9.29
N LEU A 500 18.14 -50.04 8.28
CA LEU A 500 16.74 -50.50 8.34
C LEU A 500 16.64 -51.99 8.66
N SER A 501 17.63 -52.79 8.20
CA SER A 501 17.76 -54.22 8.52
C SER A 501 19.25 -54.59 8.47
N PRO A 502 19.63 -55.78 8.93
CA PRO A 502 21.01 -56.24 8.83
C PRO A 502 21.61 -56.20 7.41
N ALA A 503 20.74 -56.31 6.39
CA ALA A 503 21.15 -56.32 4.97
C ALA A 503 20.88 -55.01 4.24
N LEU A 504 20.11 -54.05 4.84
CA LEU A 504 19.69 -52.84 4.17
C LEU A 504 20.09 -51.59 4.98
N THR A 505 21.06 -50.82 4.43
CA THR A 505 21.43 -49.53 4.92
C THR A 505 21.03 -48.47 3.87
N VAL A 506 20.24 -47.52 4.26
CA VAL A 506 19.87 -46.35 3.44
C VAL A 506 20.75 -45.16 3.83
N GLN A 507 21.15 -44.39 2.84
CA GLN A 507 22.06 -43.27 3.00
C GLN A 507 21.68 -42.14 2.06
N ALA A 508 21.58 -40.95 2.58
CA ALA A 508 21.42 -39.74 1.78
C ALA A 508 22.49 -38.70 2.15
N ARG A 509 22.97 -38.00 1.16
CA ARG A 509 23.97 -36.95 1.26
C ARG A 509 23.36 -35.68 0.67
N VAL A 510 23.43 -34.58 1.42
CA VAL A 510 22.88 -33.28 1.02
C VAL A 510 23.95 -32.21 1.26
N GLU A 511 24.25 -31.44 0.23
CA GLU A 511 25.13 -30.28 0.32
C GLU A 511 24.33 -28.99 0.23
N VAL A 512 24.51 -28.12 1.23
CA VAL A 512 23.77 -26.86 1.38
C VAL A 512 24.75 -25.70 1.50
N GLU A 513 24.44 -24.59 0.84
CA GLU A 513 25.15 -23.33 0.99
C GLU A 513 24.22 -22.28 1.57
N PHE A 514 24.67 -21.59 2.61
CA PHE A 514 24.06 -20.38 3.15
C PHE A 514 24.86 -19.16 2.76
N GLU A 515 24.22 -18.09 2.35
CA GLU A 515 24.85 -16.82 2.00
C GLU A 515 24.04 -15.66 2.56
N PRO A 516 24.64 -14.70 3.33
CA PRO A 516 23.96 -13.52 3.77
C PRO A 516 23.63 -12.61 2.59
N LEU A 517 22.42 -12.08 2.56
CA LEU A 517 21.93 -11.13 1.57
C LEU A 517 21.81 -9.72 2.16
N PRO A 518 21.78 -8.67 1.31
CA PRO A 518 21.52 -7.30 1.77
C PRO A 518 20.21 -7.19 2.54
N PRO A 519 20.06 -6.19 3.43
CA PRO A 519 18.82 -5.92 4.15
C PRO A 519 17.60 -5.83 3.21
N ASN A 520 16.46 -6.32 3.67
CA ASN A 520 15.18 -6.35 2.95
C ASN A 520 15.17 -7.24 1.68
N SER A 521 16.08 -8.20 1.59
CA SER A 521 16.09 -9.20 0.51
C SER A 521 15.17 -10.39 0.78
N GLY A 522 14.69 -10.56 2.03
CA GLY A 522 13.94 -11.75 2.43
C GLY A 522 14.80 -13.01 2.44
N ALA A 523 14.17 -14.18 2.42
CA ALA A 523 14.84 -15.46 2.22
C ALA A 523 14.67 -15.90 0.76
N VAL A 524 15.79 -16.34 0.14
CA VAL A 524 15.82 -16.85 -1.23
C VAL A 524 16.27 -18.30 -1.19
N VAL A 525 15.50 -19.20 -1.82
CA VAL A 525 15.82 -20.63 -1.87
C VAL A 525 16.03 -21.03 -3.33
N GLU A 526 17.16 -21.72 -3.60
CA GLU A 526 17.55 -22.17 -4.92
C GLU A 526 17.84 -23.67 -4.91
N PHE A 527 17.45 -24.37 -5.98
CA PHE A 527 17.57 -25.82 -6.11
C PHE A 527 18.27 -26.21 -7.43
N PRO A 528 19.51 -25.82 -7.67
CA PRO A 528 20.23 -26.18 -8.90
C PRO A 528 20.41 -27.70 -9.07
N PHE A 529 20.41 -28.50 -8.00
CA PHE A 529 20.50 -29.95 -8.06
C PHE A 529 19.40 -30.61 -8.91
N ARG A 530 18.23 -29.94 -9.06
CA ARG A 530 17.12 -30.48 -9.87
C ARG A 530 17.49 -30.69 -11.34
N GLU A 531 18.40 -29.91 -11.87
CA GLU A 531 18.87 -30.02 -13.26
C GLU A 531 19.85 -31.16 -13.47
N SER A 532 20.55 -31.59 -12.41
CA SER A 532 21.64 -32.58 -12.44
C SER A 532 21.29 -33.92 -11.78
N THR A 533 20.16 -34.05 -11.13
CA THR A 533 19.80 -35.23 -10.34
C THR A 533 18.93 -36.22 -11.12
N THR A 534 19.13 -37.52 -10.84
CA THR A 534 18.28 -38.63 -11.30
C THR A 534 17.30 -39.08 -10.24
N LEU A 535 17.13 -38.33 -9.14
CA LEU A 535 16.24 -38.65 -8.04
C LEU A 535 14.78 -38.62 -8.47
N PRO A 536 13.93 -39.49 -7.88
CA PRO A 536 12.48 -39.42 -8.05
C PRO A 536 11.92 -38.05 -7.65
N LEU A 537 10.86 -37.61 -8.35
CA LEU A 537 10.23 -36.30 -8.10
C LEU A 537 9.79 -36.13 -6.64
N GLU A 538 9.23 -37.18 -6.05
CA GLU A 538 8.80 -37.21 -4.63
C GLU A 538 9.95 -36.86 -3.67
N CYS A 539 11.15 -37.39 -3.93
CA CYS A 539 12.32 -37.05 -3.11
C CYS A 539 12.75 -35.58 -3.28
N CYS A 540 12.66 -35.05 -4.50
CA CYS A 540 12.94 -33.62 -4.76
C CYS A 540 11.93 -32.72 -4.06
N GLU A 541 10.65 -33.08 -4.05
CA GLU A 541 9.57 -32.37 -3.35
C GLU A 541 9.79 -32.40 -1.84
N ALA A 542 10.19 -33.53 -1.27
CA ALA A 542 10.49 -33.64 0.16
C ALA A 542 11.64 -32.71 0.59
N ILE A 543 12.70 -32.60 -0.22
CA ILE A 543 13.82 -31.70 0.03
C ILE A 543 13.36 -30.25 -0.03
N GLN A 544 12.55 -29.90 -1.01
CA GLN A 544 12.00 -28.57 -1.16
C GLN A 544 11.06 -28.22 0.02
N GLN A 545 10.21 -29.13 0.42
CA GLN A 545 9.34 -28.98 1.57
C GLN A 545 10.15 -28.74 2.85
N ALA A 546 11.15 -29.60 3.14
CA ALA A 546 12.02 -29.47 4.31
C ALA A 546 12.71 -28.10 4.36
N THR A 547 13.21 -27.62 3.21
CA THR A 547 13.88 -26.33 3.12
C THR A 547 12.90 -25.16 3.33
N THR A 548 11.71 -25.26 2.76
CA THR A 548 10.66 -24.23 2.94
C THR A 548 10.21 -24.15 4.40
N GLU A 549 9.93 -25.30 5.03
CA GLU A 549 9.57 -25.39 6.45
C GLU A 549 10.68 -24.78 7.34
N PHE A 550 11.96 -25.03 7.01
CA PHE A 550 13.07 -24.48 7.75
C PHE A 550 13.16 -22.96 7.65
N VAL A 551 12.93 -22.40 6.47
CA VAL A 551 12.86 -20.94 6.23
C VAL A 551 11.72 -20.31 7.01
N ASP A 552 10.56 -20.95 7.09
CA ASP A 552 9.37 -20.43 7.76
C ASP A 552 9.39 -20.56 9.29
N GLY A 553 10.54 -20.95 9.87
CA GLY A 553 10.75 -21.05 11.30
C GLY A 553 10.76 -22.48 11.85
N GLY A 554 10.95 -23.49 11.00
CA GLY A 554 11.27 -24.86 11.39
C GLY A 554 12.73 -25.08 11.79
N ASN A 555 13.47 -23.99 12.01
CA ASN A 555 14.86 -23.97 12.48
C ASN A 555 14.92 -23.99 14.04
N PRO A 556 16.11 -24.17 14.65
CA PRO A 556 16.26 -24.29 16.10
C PRO A 556 15.73 -23.11 16.90
N THR A 557 15.80 -21.87 16.40
CA THR A 557 15.26 -20.69 17.10
C THR A 557 13.75 -20.56 16.98
N GLY A 558 13.14 -21.21 16.01
CA GLY A 558 11.70 -21.07 15.73
C GLY A 558 11.33 -19.76 15.01
N TYR A 559 12.31 -18.91 14.67
CA TYR A 559 12.06 -17.65 13.95
C TYR A 559 12.28 -17.83 12.43
N PRO A 560 11.41 -17.27 11.58
CA PRO A 560 11.60 -17.32 10.13
C PRO A 560 12.93 -16.68 9.69
N LEU A 561 13.58 -17.26 8.68
CA LEU A 561 14.79 -16.69 8.10
C LEU A 561 14.47 -15.46 7.24
N THR A 562 15.43 -14.54 7.19
CA THR A 562 15.40 -13.35 6.33
C THR A 562 16.81 -12.99 5.88
N ASN A 563 16.95 -12.20 4.79
CA ASN A 563 18.23 -11.73 4.28
C ASN A 563 19.28 -12.86 4.09
N THR A 564 18.79 -14.03 3.69
CA THR A 564 19.62 -15.24 3.55
C THR A 564 19.27 -15.95 2.26
N ARG A 565 20.28 -16.34 1.49
CA ARG A 565 20.13 -17.28 0.38
C ARG A 565 20.49 -18.66 0.89
N ILE A 566 19.64 -19.64 0.59
CA ILE A 566 19.87 -21.08 0.81
C ILE A 566 19.92 -21.74 -0.56
N THR A 567 21.04 -22.34 -0.90
CA THR A 567 21.21 -23.10 -2.15
C THR A 567 21.45 -24.54 -1.81
N VAL A 568 20.57 -25.45 -2.24
CA VAL A 568 20.81 -26.90 -2.17
C VAL A 568 21.57 -27.29 -3.41
N LEU A 569 22.89 -27.49 -3.26
CA LEU A 569 23.83 -27.64 -4.36
C LEU A 569 23.83 -29.04 -4.97
N GLU A 570 23.94 -30.05 -4.11
CA GLU A 570 24.04 -31.44 -4.52
C GLU A 570 23.24 -32.36 -3.57
N VAL A 571 22.61 -33.36 -4.16
CA VAL A 571 21.91 -34.40 -3.42
C VAL A 571 22.23 -35.74 -4.07
N SER A 572 22.69 -36.70 -3.28
CA SER A 572 23.03 -38.03 -3.75
C SER A 572 22.61 -39.15 -2.77
N SER A 573 22.42 -40.33 -3.29
CA SER A 573 22.11 -41.53 -2.53
C SER A 573 22.96 -42.69 -3.02
N VAL A 574 23.41 -43.52 -2.10
CA VAL A 574 24.21 -44.73 -2.44
C VAL A 574 23.28 -45.95 -2.69
N SER A 575 22.07 -45.91 -2.18
CA SER A 575 21.09 -47.00 -2.35
C SER A 575 19.89 -46.51 -3.17
N PRO A 576 19.47 -47.26 -4.21
CA PRO A 576 18.26 -46.96 -4.97
C PRO A 576 16.99 -47.07 -4.14
N ASP A 577 17.04 -47.74 -2.99
CA ASP A 577 15.91 -47.91 -2.07
C ASP A 577 15.77 -46.78 -1.04
N THR A 578 16.53 -45.70 -1.23
CA THR A 578 16.48 -44.52 -0.33
C THR A 578 15.18 -43.77 -0.55
N SER A 579 14.30 -43.79 0.48
CA SER A 579 12.96 -43.23 0.42
C SER A 579 12.91 -41.75 0.82
N GLU A 580 11.84 -41.04 0.48
CA GLU A 580 11.54 -39.65 0.81
C GLU A 580 11.87 -39.27 2.28
N PRO A 581 11.47 -40.01 3.34
CA PRO A 581 11.76 -39.63 4.72
C PRO A 581 13.26 -39.56 5.07
N VAL A 582 14.10 -40.29 4.34
CA VAL A 582 15.55 -40.27 4.53
C VAL A 582 16.13 -38.95 4.00
N PHE A 583 15.70 -38.52 2.82
CA PHE A 583 16.09 -37.22 2.27
C PHE A 583 15.58 -36.04 3.08
N LEU A 584 14.34 -36.11 3.55
CA LEU A 584 13.76 -35.10 4.44
C LEU A 584 14.59 -34.95 5.71
N THR A 585 15.01 -36.06 6.35
CA THR A 585 15.82 -36.05 7.55
C THR A 585 17.25 -35.54 7.27
N ALA A 586 17.88 -36.00 6.20
CA ALA A 586 19.20 -35.55 5.79
C ALA A 586 19.23 -34.05 5.51
N THR A 587 18.23 -33.55 4.80
CA THR A 587 18.09 -32.10 4.49
C THR A 587 17.92 -31.28 5.76
N ARG A 588 17.05 -31.68 6.68
CA ARG A 588 16.87 -30.97 7.95
C ARG A 588 18.15 -30.90 8.77
N LEU A 589 18.90 -31.99 8.87
CA LEU A 589 20.19 -32.02 9.56
C LEU A 589 21.21 -31.09 8.87
N ALA A 590 21.32 -31.18 7.56
CA ALA A 590 22.24 -30.31 6.77
C ALA A 590 21.92 -28.83 6.99
N LEU A 591 20.63 -28.47 6.97
CA LEU A 591 20.19 -27.09 7.19
C LEU A 591 20.49 -26.58 8.61
N VAL A 592 20.25 -27.41 9.65
CA VAL A 592 20.52 -27.04 11.04
C VAL A 592 22.01 -26.81 11.26
N ASP A 593 22.84 -27.78 10.84
CA ASP A 593 24.29 -27.70 11.02
C ASP A 593 24.90 -26.54 10.19
N SER A 594 24.38 -26.30 8.98
CA SER A 594 24.82 -25.17 8.14
C SER A 594 24.44 -23.81 8.76
N LEU A 595 23.28 -23.71 9.41
CA LEU A 595 22.86 -22.49 10.12
C LEU A 595 23.78 -22.20 11.31
N GLU A 596 24.13 -23.23 12.08
CA GLU A 596 25.03 -23.12 13.23
C GLU A 596 26.44 -22.70 12.78
N GLU A 597 26.98 -23.32 11.73
CA GLU A 597 28.31 -23.01 11.17
C GLU A 597 28.35 -21.61 10.53
N ALA A 598 27.28 -21.19 9.85
CA ALA A 598 27.15 -19.85 9.26
C ALA A 598 27.04 -18.74 10.32
N GLY A 599 26.80 -19.09 11.56
CA GLY A 599 26.59 -18.15 12.67
C GLY A 599 25.19 -17.54 12.64
N GLU A 600 24.31 -18.10 13.45
CA GLU A 600 22.94 -17.65 13.57
C GLU A 600 22.84 -16.27 14.24
N VAL A 601 22.07 -15.34 13.64
CA VAL A 601 21.85 -14.00 14.15
C VAL A 601 20.36 -13.73 14.26
N VAL A 602 19.86 -13.45 15.47
CA VAL A 602 18.47 -13.03 15.67
C VAL A 602 18.32 -11.54 15.39
N MET A 603 17.35 -11.22 14.56
CA MET A 603 17.00 -9.87 14.14
C MET A 603 15.73 -9.42 14.85
N GLU A 604 15.74 -8.19 15.39
CA GLU A 604 14.55 -7.58 15.97
C GLU A 604 13.99 -6.49 15.04
N PRO A 605 12.66 -6.39 14.90
CA PRO A 605 12.07 -5.29 14.14
C PRO A 605 12.23 -3.98 14.90
N VAL A 606 12.71 -2.96 14.16
CA VAL A 606 12.89 -1.59 14.65
C VAL A 606 11.88 -0.70 13.94
N MET A 607 11.20 0.11 14.74
CA MET A 607 10.16 1.02 14.28
C MET A 607 10.71 2.46 14.20
N ARG A 608 10.34 3.17 13.17
CA ARG A 608 10.47 4.62 13.12
C ARG A 608 9.30 5.22 13.88
N LEU A 609 9.59 5.75 15.04
CA LEU A 609 8.62 6.41 15.91
C LEU A 609 8.71 7.92 15.70
N GLU A 610 7.57 8.55 15.51
CA GLU A 610 7.44 9.99 15.46
C GLU A 610 6.46 10.44 16.54
N VAL A 611 6.91 11.32 17.44
CA VAL A 611 6.11 11.83 18.55
C VAL A 611 5.96 13.33 18.42
N SER A 612 4.71 13.81 18.42
CA SER A 612 4.38 15.23 18.47
C SER A 612 3.79 15.59 19.83
N SER A 613 4.31 16.62 20.46
CA SER A 613 3.90 17.04 21.81
C SER A 613 4.05 18.54 22.01
N PRO A 614 3.41 19.15 23.04
CA PRO A 614 3.78 20.47 23.53
C PRO A 614 5.27 20.56 23.88
N ALA A 615 5.92 21.71 23.59
CA ALA A 615 7.37 21.88 23.77
C ALA A 615 7.83 21.61 25.21
N GLU A 616 7.01 21.94 26.19
CA GLU A 616 7.28 21.70 27.62
C GLU A 616 7.44 20.22 28.00
N GLN A 617 6.91 19.30 27.21
CA GLN A 617 6.89 17.86 27.49
C GLN A 617 7.95 17.07 26.73
N ILE A 618 8.58 17.68 25.72
CA ILE A 618 9.51 16.96 24.83
C ILE A 618 10.69 16.37 25.59
N GLY A 619 11.20 17.06 26.61
CA GLY A 619 12.31 16.56 27.44
C GLY A 619 11.97 15.25 28.19
N ALA A 620 10.79 15.17 28.78
CA ALA A 620 10.32 13.96 29.46
C ALA A 620 10.12 12.80 28.47
N ILE A 621 9.60 13.09 27.26
CA ILE A 621 9.42 12.12 26.20
C ILE A 621 10.76 11.60 25.69
N LEU A 622 11.75 12.45 25.48
CA LEU A 622 13.09 12.04 25.04
C LEU A 622 13.80 11.18 26.09
N ASN A 623 13.61 11.47 27.38
CA ASN A 623 14.13 10.62 28.46
C ASN A 623 13.48 9.23 28.46
N ASP A 624 12.15 9.14 28.30
CA ASP A 624 11.45 7.86 28.21
C ASP A 624 11.89 7.08 26.95
N LEU A 625 12.02 7.74 25.81
CA LEU A 625 12.53 7.13 24.57
C LEU A 625 13.95 6.59 24.75
N SER A 626 14.82 7.33 25.44
CA SER A 626 16.19 6.87 25.73
C SER A 626 16.19 5.62 26.63
N ALA A 627 15.31 5.55 27.62
CA ALA A 627 15.13 4.36 28.45
C ALA A 627 14.63 3.14 27.66
N ARG A 628 13.96 3.36 26.52
CA ARG A 628 13.45 2.33 25.59
C ARG A 628 14.42 1.96 24.47
N ARG A 629 15.71 2.13 24.64
CA ARG A 629 16.74 1.85 23.62
C ARG A 629 16.52 2.62 22.31
N ALA A 630 15.80 3.75 22.37
CA ALA A 630 15.53 4.56 21.18
C ALA A 630 16.78 5.31 20.72
N ARG A 631 16.98 5.31 19.41
CA ARG A 631 17.99 6.13 18.73
C ARG A 631 17.29 7.36 18.14
N VAL A 632 17.36 8.49 18.83
CA VAL A 632 16.75 9.74 18.37
C VAL A 632 17.48 10.24 17.12
N LEU A 633 16.73 10.46 16.06
CA LEU A 633 17.24 10.92 14.77
C LEU A 633 17.14 12.44 14.62
N GLN A 634 16.01 13.01 15.08
CA GLN A 634 15.69 14.42 14.85
C GLN A 634 14.72 14.92 15.92
N VAL A 635 14.89 16.20 16.30
CA VAL A 635 13.94 16.92 17.15
C VAL A 635 13.73 18.29 16.54
N ASP A 636 12.47 18.62 16.23
CA ASP A 636 12.08 19.87 15.60
C ASP A 636 11.10 20.65 16.47
N ALA A 637 11.18 21.97 16.42
CA ALA A 637 10.13 22.83 16.92
C ALA A 637 9.01 22.95 15.87
N LEU A 638 7.76 22.80 16.30
CA LEU A 638 6.60 22.98 15.44
C LEU A 638 6.03 24.40 15.56
N PRO A 639 5.45 24.95 14.48
CA PRO A 639 4.68 26.19 14.57
C PRO A 639 3.55 26.03 15.59
N GLY A 640 3.31 27.05 16.43
CA GLY A 640 2.27 26.97 17.47
C GLY A 640 2.76 26.45 18.83
N GLY A 641 4.09 26.34 19.07
CA GLY A 641 4.66 26.00 20.39
C GLY A 641 4.70 24.51 20.69
N GLY A 642 4.60 23.66 19.68
CA GLY A 642 4.81 22.21 19.78
C GLY A 642 6.25 21.79 19.45
N SER A 643 6.56 20.52 19.72
CA SER A 643 7.81 19.87 19.31
C SER A 643 7.52 18.49 18.72
N ARG A 644 8.39 18.06 17.81
CA ARG A 644 8.34 16.78 17.15
C ARG A 644 9.66 16.06 17.35
N ALA A 645 9.61 14.81 17.81
CA ALA A 645 10.77 13.94 17.90
C ALA A 645 10.62 12.75 16.96
N VAL A 646 11.68 12.41 16.24
CA VAL A 646 11.76 11.22 15.38
C VAL A 646 12.85 10.32 15.93
N ALA A 647 12.52 9.05 16.19
CA ALA A 647 13.46 8.08 16.74
C ALA A 647 13.27 6.69 16.10
N LEU A 648 14.33 5.89 16.11
CA LEU A 648 14.26 4.46 15.84
C LEU A 648 14.20 3.71 17.17
N VAL A 649 13.17 2.86 17.33
CA VAL A 649 12.86 2.18 18.58
C VAL A 649 12.58 0.71 18.31
N PRO A 650 13.17 -0.25 19.03
CA PRO A 650 12.81 -1.66 18.91
C PRO A 650 11.33 -1.88 19.17
N MET A 651 10.67 -2.75 18.37
CA MET A 651 9.23 -3.01 18.49
C MET A 651 8.82 -3.48 19.90
N VAL A 652 9.66 -4.24 20.56
CA VAL A 652 9.40 -4.73 21.93
C VAL A 652 9.17 -3.60 22.93
N GLU A 653 9.80 -2.45 22.73
CA GLU A 653 9.71 -1.28 23.62
C GLU A 653 8.48 -0.40 23.31
N ILE A 654 7.85 -0.62 22.15
CA ILE A 654 6.67 0.15 21.70
C ILE A 654 5.37 -0.53 22.15
N VAL A 655 5.39 -1.84 22.42
CA VAL A 655 4.22 -2.63 22.86
C VAL A 655 3.60 -2.02 24.09
N SER A 656 3.21 -1.15 24.51
CA SER A 656 2.63 -0.41 25.66
C SER A 656 2.96 1.09 25.66
N TYR A 657 3.64 1.56 24.63
CA TYR A 657 4.10 2.95 24.57
C TYR A 657 2.95 3.96 24.59
N ALA A 658 1.81 3.63 23.96
CA ALA A 658 0.62 4.47 23.95
C ALA A 658 0.16 4.87 25.38
N THR A 659 0.19 3.91 26.31
CA THR A 659 -0.20 4.15 27.70
C THR A 659 0.83 5.02 28.44
N ALA A 660 2.11 4.73 28.24
CA ALA A 660 3.19 5.51 28.83
C ALA A 660 3.18 6.97 28.30
N LEU A 661 3.05 7.15 27.00
CA LEU A 661 3.00 8.48 26.38
C LEU A 661 1.81 9.32 26.86
N ARG A 662 0.63 8.70 27.00
CA ARG A 662 -0.54 9.38 27.60
C ARG A 662 -0.29 9.85 29.02
N SER A 663 0.37 9.03 29.83
CA SER A 663 0.72 9.39 31.22
C SER A 663 1.71 10.54 31.27
N ILE A 664 2.79 10.50 30.47
CA ILE A 664 3.84 11.52 30.42
C ILE A 664 3.29 12.86 29.89
N SER A 665 2.40 12.79 28.90
CA SER A 665 1.90 13.97 28.20
C SER A 665 0.53 14.46 28.66
N ALA A 666 -0.05 13.86 29.70
CA ALA A 666 -1.44 14.09 30.11
C ALA A 666 -2.42 14.01 28.93
N GLY A 667 -2.17 13.08 28.02
CA GLY A 667 -2.99 12.83 26.81
C GLY A 667 -2.79 13.83 25.65
N ARG A 668 -1.84 14.78 25.78
CA ARG A 668 -1.63 15.84 24.76
C ARG A 668 -0.65 15.48 23.65
N ALA A 669 0.17 14.44 23.84
CA ALA A 669 1.08 13.95 22.81
C ALA A 669 0.42 12.88 21.94
N LEU A 670 0.80 12.87 20.66
CA LEU A 670 0.41 11.87 19.68
C LEU A 670 1.66 11.21 19.14
N PHE A 671 1.59 9.94 18.79
CA PHE A 671 2.69 9.27 18.10
C PHE A 671 2.20 8.43 16.93
N THR A 672 3.12 8.20 16.00
CA THR A 672 2.98 7.23 14.92
C THR A 672 4.22 6.35 14.94
N ALA A 673 4.06 5.06 14.60
CA ALA A 673 5.17 4.11 14.54
C ALA A 673 5.05 3.29 13.26
N GLU A 674 6.11 3.22 12.47
CA GLU A 674 6.15 2.44 11.23
C GLU A 674 7.36 1.51 11.19
N PRO A 675 7.26 0.32 10.55
CA PRO A 675 8.40 -0.54 10.36
C PRO A 675 9.51 0.18 9.58
N ALA A 676 10.72 0.22 10.14
CA ALA A 676 11.86 0.88 9.53
C ALA A 676 12.91 -0.10 9.04
N ALA A 677 13.31 -1.05 9.88
CA ALA A 677 14.35 -2.02 9.59
C ALA A 677 14.25 -3.25 10.49
N LEU A 678 14.99 -4.28 10.13
CA LEU A 678 15.38 -5.37 11.02
C LEU A 678 16.82 -5.12 11.44
N GLU A 679 17.08 -5.02 12.74
CA GLU A 679 18.42 -4.84 13.31
C GLU A 679 18.81 -6.03 14.19
N LYS A 680 20.12 -6.29 14.32
CA LYS A 680 20.63 -7.34 15.18
C LYS A 680 20.21 -7.08 16.62
N ARG A 681 19.63 -8.09 17.29
CA ARG A 681 19.24 -8.00 18.67
C ARG A 681 20.49 -7.89 19.56
N PRO A 682 20.60 -6.89 20.47
CA PRO A 682 21.73 -6.77 21.39
C PRO A 682 21.86 -7.99 22.32
N GLY A 683 23.11 -8.37 22.67
CA GLY A 683 23.41 -9.42 23.64
C GLY A 683 23.55 -10.84 23.06
N GLN A 684 23.67 -11.00 21.75
CA GLN A 684 23.94 -12.28 21.08
C GLN A 684 25.39 -12.41 20.52
N ASP A 685 26.32 -11.61 21.02
CA ASP A 685 27.72 -11.80 20.70
C ASP A 685 28.28 -12.93 21.62
N LYS A 686 27.98 -14.18 21.28
CA LYS A 686 28.67 -15.36 21.80
C LYS A 686 29.04 -16.27 20.65
#